data_ecee7c0c7ace9fc91f8b49c9f29d57b8
#
_entry.id   ecee7c0c7ace9fc91f8b49c9f29d57b8
#
_cell.length_a   1.000
_cell.length_b   1.000
_cell.length_c   1.000
_cell.angle_alpha   90.00
_cell.angle_beta   90.00
_cell.angle_gamma   90.00
#
_symmetry.space_group_name_H-M   'P 1'
#
loop_
_entity.id
_entity.type
_entity.pdbx_description
1 polymer ?
#
loop_
_entity_poly.entity_id
_entity_poly.type
_entity_poly.pdbx_seq_one_letter_code
_entity_poly.pdbx_strand_id
1 'polypeptide(L)'
;MPASKSLPTALLGLALACPAMADAQSMELGQVLIGAEETSGEDQAVEDAKVRLDQVAGGTNLVDMRRPLQGKVASNQDVLAYQPGVYAQSAGNEGVKISIRGSGINRAPGAHASGLYTMLDGLPLTGPGGTPYELLEPLWLDHVEVLRGANGFDRGALALGGAVDYVSHTGYDAPRLQVRYATGSHGYQQRQISSGQVLGDFDYYLAVTDARSDGYQDHTASQSQGVIANFGYRFNPNLETRFYIRHRETENDLGGRVTKNSIEHTPRAANPAYVSRDDSRDQPGSTFIGNKTTYYIDDDSSIQTGLVYHDYPMDLREGPNRLKVAYSDVSGTFDYKRRDTLWGLESRSTVGLRVTKHLPNAGASERVRIPTGNTAGYAPGTPIRNFTYQGSDTVLHFGNDLEIADDLWLTTGLAAIYTRRESAVTYPQSGGKTSMNDWDYAPRLGLRYQLTPDLQLFGNLSRSVEAPHPWSLIYSSNIRFPAGSGVATGAQRDPVKLQNQTATTLELGGRGDSVIGEWSLAWYYAQVRHELLSVLPDANATTPYELNASPTVHQGVEASLQSNLWSAKDGGKLSLRQAYTFSDFHYRDDQRFGDNRLPGLPMHYYQGELRYDFPQGFFAAVNTQLVSKVAVDYANSYYADPYATFGATLGYNAPKGDWQTWLDMRNLTDKHYAATVTPGYDDKGLDAARSTPGEGMAMYVGVSWSLL
;
A
#
# COMPACT_ATOMS: atom_id res chain seq x y z
N MET A 1 -45.64 -9.56 10.30
CA MET A 1 -44.99 -8.36 10.86
C MET A 1 -43.87 -8.80 11.77
N PRO A 2 -42.64 -8.76 11.35
CA PRO A 2 -41.50 -8.83 12.30
C PRO A 2 -40.84 -7.45 12.46
N ALA A 3 -40.57 -7.12 13.70
CA ALA A 3 -40.03 -5.86 14.13
C ALA A 3 -38.58 -5.67 13.66
N SER A 4 -38.34 -4.55 13.01
CA SER A 4 -37.01 -4.04 12.69
C SER A 4 -36.30 -3.58 13.98
N LYS A 5 -35.22 -4.26 14.35
CA LYS A 5 -34.27 -3.73 15.33
C LYS A 5 -33.31 -2.78 14.62
N SER A 6 -33.54 -1.49 14.75
CA SER A 6 -32.64 -0.43 14.37
C SER A 6 -31.43 -0.42 15.33
N LEU A 7 -30.22 -0.49 14.80
CA LEU A 7 -28.99 -0.13 15.53
C LEU A 7 -29.03 1.38 15.88
N PRO A 8 -28.54 1.79 17.05
CA PRO A 8 -28.48 3.20 17.39
C PRO A 8 -27.43 3.90 16.54
N THR A 9 -27.86 4.92 15.83
CA THR A 9 -27.02 5.89 15.13
C THR A 9 -26.32 6.74 16.18
N ALA A 10 -25.09 6.42 16.53
CA ALA A 10 -24.24 7.31 17.29
C ALA A 10 -23.71 8.40 16.34
N LEU A 11 -24.49 9.46 16.18
CA LEU A 11 -23.99 10.73 15.62
C LEU A 11 -23.00 11.32 16.62
N LEU A 12 -21.73 11.39 16.26
CA LEU A 12 -20.75 12.24 16.92
C LEU A 12 -21.15 13.69 16.64
N GLY A 13 -21.83 14.32 17.59
CA GLY A 13 -22.09 15.75 17.57
C GLY A 13 -20.78 16.50 17.81
N LEU A 14 -20.14 17.01 16.79
CA LEU A 14 -19.16 18.09 16.92
C LEU A 14 -19.91 19.37 17.27
N ALA A 15 -19.99 19.68 18.54
CA ALA A 15 -20.43 20.99 18.99
C ALA A 15 -19.28 21.98 18.77
N LEU A 16 -19.40 22.80 17.74
CA LEU A 16 -18.59 24.01 17.54
C LEU A 16 -19.01 25.04 18.63
N ALA A 17 -18.27 25.06 19.72
CA ALA A 17 -18.34 26.18 20.66
C ALA A 17 -17.26 27.19 20.25
N CYS A 18 -17.66 28.32 19.69
CA CYS A 18 -16.78 29.48 19.52
C CYS A 18 -16.45 30.08 20.89
N PRO A 19 -15.19 30.21 21.29
CA PRO A 19 -14.84 31.16 22.36
C PRO A 19 -14.57 32.53 21.74
N ALA A 20 -15.00 33.54 22.51
CA ALA A 20 -14.91 34.97 22.20
C ALA A 20 -13.43 35.41 22.05
N MET A 21 -13.23 36.34 21.12
CA MET A 21 -11.98 37.07 20.88
C MET A 21 -11.42 37.68 22.16
N ALA A 22 -10.18 37.38 22.47
CA ALA A 22 -9.35 38.14 23.40
C ALA A 22 -8.11 38.64 22.66
N ASP A 23 -7.78 39.87 22.92
CA ASP A 23 -6.81 40.78 22.31
C ASP A 23 -5.52 40.17 21.75
N ALA A 24 -5.23 40.54 20.49
CA ALA A 24 -3.97 40.36 19.83
C ALA A 24 -2.86 41.24 20.43
N GLN A 25 -1.91 40.65 21.11
CA GLN A 25 -0.60 41.23 21.29
C GLN A 25 0.33 40.75 20.18
N SER A 26 0.83 41.68 19.41
CA SER A 26 1.86 41.45 18.38
C SER A 26 3.12 40.84 19.01
N MET A 27 3.38 39.55 18.70
CA MET A 27 4.70 38.95 18.92
C MET A 27 5.55 39.19 17.68
N GLU A 28 6.66 39.91 17.88
CA GLU A 28 7.76 39.98 16.92
C GLU A 28 8.22 38.55 16.58
N LEU A 29 8.43 38.31 15.29
CA LEU A 29 9.08 37.10 14.78
C LEU A 29 10.48 37.00 15.38
N GLY A 30 10.61 36.25 16.45
CA GLY A 30 11.90 35.83 16.98
C GLY A 30 12.59 34.94 15.95
N GLN A 31 13.83 35.32 15.64
CA GLN A 31 14.76 34.41 14.94
C GLN A 31 14.66 33.02 15.55
N VAL A 32 14.46 32.00 14.70
CA VAL A 32 14.64 30.61 15.09
C VAL A 32 16.13 30.46 15.47
N LEU A 33 16.43 30.70 16.73
CA LEU A 33 17.61 30.14 17.34
C LEU A 33 17.41 28.64 17.39
N ILE A 34 18.13 27.94 16.52
CA ILE A 34 18.39 26.51 16.65
C ILE A 34 19.12 26.34 17.99
N GLY A 35 18.37 26.21 19.06
CA GLY A 35 18.83 25.59 20.28
C GLY A 35 18.92 24.12 19.98
N ALA A 36 20.11 23.62 19.70
CA ALA A 36 20.37 22.21 19.56
C ALA A 36 20.16 21.53 20.92
N GLU A 37 18.94 21.12 21.22
CA GLU A 37 18.76 19.80 21.78
C GLU A 37 19.12 18.85 20.62
N GLU A 38 20.07 17.94 20.85
CA GLU A 38 20.40 16.88 19.90
C GLU A 38 19.12 16.03 19.72
N THR A 39 18.30 16.42 18.73
CA THR A 39 17.25 15.54 18.22
C THR A 39 17.96 14.32 17.66
N SER A 40 17.52 13.13 18.03
CA SER A 40 18.07 11.90 17.47
C SER A 40 17.93 11.95 15.94
N GLY A 41 18.84 11.35 15.20
CA GLY A 41 18.75 11.33 13.73
C GLY A 41 17.42 10.75 13.21
N GLU A 42 16.80 9.85 13.98
CA GLU A 42 15.45 9.29 13.72
C GLU A 42 14.36 10.38 13.72
N ASP A 43 14.39 11.30 14.68
CA ASP A 43 13.40 12.37 14.75
C ASP A 43 13.51 13.32 13.57
N GLN A 44 14.74 13.59 13.09
CA GLN A 44 14.98 14.51 11.98
C GLN A 44 14.42 13.98 10.64
N ALA A 45 14.62 12.71 10.31
CA ALA A 45 14.15 12.13 9.04
C ALA A 45 12.62 12.15 8.94
N VAL A 46 11.93 11.79 10.03
CA VAL A 46 10.46 11.82 10.13
C VAL A 46 9.93 13.26 10.06
N GLU A 47 10.57 14.22 10.73
CA GLU A 47 10.14 15.63 10.70
C GLU A 47 10.34 16.25 9.31
N ASP A 48 11.47 15.96 8.64
CA ASP A 48 11.71 16.39 7.26
C ASP A 48 10.66 15.80 6.29
N ALA A 49 10.25 14.54 6.50
CA ALA A 49 9.18 13.92 5.74
C ALA A 49 7.84 14.62 5.99
N LYS A 50 7.51 14.96 7.24
CA LYS A 50 6.30 15.70 7.60
C LYS A 50 6.27 17.06 6.89
N VAL A 51 7.35 17.83 6.98
CA VAL A 51 7.45 19.14 6.31
C VAL A 51 7.24 19.02 4.79
N ARG A 52 7.82 18.01 4.15
CA ARG A 52 7.61 17.77 2.70
C ARG A 52 6.16 17.40 2.38
N LEU A 53 5.54 16.54 3.17
CA LEU A 53 4.16 16.10 2.95
C LEU A 53 3.16 17.24 3.21
N ASP A 54 3.44 18.13 4.14
CA ASP A 54 2.61 19.30 4.42
C ASP A 54 2.67 20.36 3.30
N GLN A 55 3.66 20.31 2.43
CA GLN A 55 3.73 21.14 1.22
C GLN A 55 2.83 20.63 0.09
N VAL A 56 2.28 19.42 0.19
CA VAL A 56 1.36 18.87 -0.81
C VAL A 56 -0.03 19.46 -0.62
N ALA A 57 -0.58 20.10 -1.66
CA ALA A 57 -1.97 20.59 -1.68
C ALA A 57 -2.95 19.42 -1.85
N GLY A 58 -3.04 18.52 -0.88
CA GLY A 58 -3.88 17.32 -0.94
C GLY A 58 -3.61 16.36 0.20
N GLY A 59 -4.36 15.24 0.23
CA GLY A 59 -4.26 14.23 1.27
C GLY A 59 -2.96 13.44 1.24
N THR A 60 -2.28 13.43 2.36
CA THR A 60 -1.03 12.71 2.59
C THR A 60 -1.09 11.97 3.93
N ASN A 61 -0.23 10.98 4.14
CA ASN A 61 -0.04 10.33 5.42
C ASN A 61 1.45 10.12 5.67
N LEU A 62 1.86 10.22 6.93
CA LEU A 62 3.18 9.82 7.41
C LEU A 62 3.00 8.73 8.47
N VAL A 63 3.70 7.64 8.30
CA VAL A 63 3.75 6.54 9.28
C VAL A 63 5.13 6.53 9.90
N ASP A 64 5.24 7.01 11.11
CA ASP A 64 6.44 6.84 11.95
C ASP A 64 6.47 5.40 12.50
N MET A 65 7.46 4.61 12.11
CA MET A 65 7.54 3.19 12.45
C MET A 65 7.83 2.92 13.92
N ARG A 66 8.30 3.90 14.69
CA ARG A 66 8.53 3.75 16.15
C ARG A 66 7.27 3.30 16.89
N ARG A 67 6.08 3.75 16.44
CA ARG A 67 4.82 3.36 17.08
C ARG A 67 4.36 1.95 16.70
N PRO A 68 4.26 1.56 15.41
CA PRO A 68 3.96 0.19 15.02
C PRO A 68 4.91 -0.83 15.63
N LEU A 69 6.20 -0.54 15.71
CA LEU A 69 7.22 -1.43 16.26
C LEU A 69 7.07 -1.76 17.76
N GLN A 70 6.16 -1.08 18.49
CA GLN A 70 5.78 -1.40 19.86
C GLN A 70 4.68 -2.48 19.96
N GLY A 71 4.45 -3.24 18.91
CA GLY A 71 3.55 -4.38 18.81
C GLY A 71 4.08 -5.38 17.77
N LYS A 72 3.23 -6.35 17.40
CA LYS A 72 3.50 -7.24 16.27
C LYS A 72 3.44 -6.45 14.97
N VAL A 73 4.52 -6.48 14.20
CA VAL A 73 4.58 -5.92 12.85
C VAL A 73 5.10 -6.98 11.89
N ALA A 74 4.20 -7.59 11.14
CA ALA A 74 4.51 -8.70 10.24
C ALA A 74 4.22 -8.39 8.78
N SER A 75 3.36 -7.41 8.50
CA SER A 75 2.92 -7.11 7.13
C SER A 75 2.55 -5.64 6.95
N ASN A 76 2.28 -5.26 5.69
CA ASN A 76 1.77 -3.93 5.36
C ASN A 76 0.42 -3.59 6.02
N GLN A 77 -0.37 -4.56 6.47
CA GLN A 77 -1.56 -4.30 7.29
C GLN A 77 -1.18 -3.61 8.60
N ASP A 78 -0.12 -4.09 9.26
CA ASP A 78 0.34 -3.53 10.53
C ASP A 78 0.98 -2.15 10.33
N VAL A 79 1.74 -1.98 9.24
CA VAL A 79 2.40 -0.70 8.88
C VAL A 79 1.38 0.39 8.59
N LEU A 80 0.39 0.09 7.75
CA LEU A 80 -0.59 1.06 7.26
C LEU A 80 -1.84 1.17 8.15
N ALA A 81 -1.83 0.57 9.34
CA ALA A 81 -2.89 0.74 10.33
C ALA A 81 -3.01 2.20 10.78
N TYR A 82 -4.24 2.62 11.08
CA TYR A 82 -4.59 3.99 11.50
C TYR A 82 -4.31 5.09 10.47
N GLN A 83 -4.20 4.72 9.18
CA GLN A 83 -4.01 5.68 8.10
C GLN A 83 -5.36 5.99 7.44
N PRO A 84 -5.87 7.25 7.50
CA PRO A 84 -7.11 7.61 6.83
C PRO A 84 -6.97 7.43 5.31
N GLY A 85 -8.03 6.93 4.67
CA GLY A 85 -8.04 6.68 3.23
C GLY A 85 -7.33 5.39 2.80
N VAL A 86 -6.73 4.64 3.72
CA VAL A 86 -6.03 3.39 3.44
C VAL A 86 -6.77 2.21 4.03
N TYR A 87 -7.09 1.22 3.21
CA TYR A 87 -7.61 -0.07 3.64
C TYR A 87 -6.57 -1.15 3.34
N ALA A 88 -6.00 -1.74 4.39
CA ALA A 88 -5.01 -2.80 4.29
C ALA A 88 -5.44 -3.99 5.17
N GLN A 89 -5.63 -5.16 4.56
CA GLN A 89 -6.06 -6.38 5.26
C GLN A 89 -5.27 -7.59 4.77
N SER A 90 -4.79 -8.39 5.71
CA SER A 90 -4.09 -9.63 5.42
C SER A 90 -5.05 -10.70 4.89
N ALA A 91 -4.57 -11.52 3.99
CA ALA A 91 -5.25 -12.71 3.47
C ALA A 91 -4.93 -14.00 4.25
N GLY A 92 -4.45 -13.87 5.48
CA GLY A 92 -4.11 -14.99 6.36
C GLY A 92 -2.63 -15.42 6.35
N ASN A 93 -1.83 -14.84 5.48
CA ASN A 93 -0.37 -14.97 5.41
C ASN A 93 0.26 -13.59 5.14
N GLU A 94 1.45 -13.51 4.60
CA GLU A 94 2.09 -12.23 4.26
C GLU A 94 1.40 -11.47 3.12
N GLY A 95 0.51 -12.11 2.36
CA GLY A 95 -0.28 -11.46 1.33
C GLY A 95 -1.26 -10.45 1.91
N VAL A 96 -1.20 -9.21 1.48
CA VAL A 96 -2.05 -8.11 1.94
C VAL A 96 -2.83 -7.53 0.77
N LYS A 97 -4.11 -7.24 1.02
CA LYS A 97 -4.92 -6.43 0.13
C LYS A 97 -4.81 -4.98 0.58
N ILE A 98 -4.24 -4.12 -0.27
CA ILE A 98 -4.15 -2.69 0.00
C ILE A 98 -5.01 -1.96 -1.03
N SER A 99 -5.80 -1.02 -0.55
CA SER A 99 -6.56 -0.10 -1.38
C SER A 99 -6.49 1.31 -0.82
N ILE A 100 -6.20 2.26 -1.69
CA ILE A 100 -6.31 3.69 -1.42
C ILE A 100 -7.31 4.25 -2.41
N ARG A 101 -8.40 4.84 -1.90
CA ARG A 101 -9.49 5.44 -2.72
C ARG A 101 -10.05 4.48 -3.80
N GLY A 102 -10.11 3.18 -3.49
CA GLY A 102 -10.69 2.17 -4.38
C GLY A 102 -9.72 1.51 -5.37
N SER A 103 -8.48 1.94 -5.43
CA SER A 103 -7.47 1.29 -6.27
C SER A 103 -7.21 -0.15 -5.83
N GLY A 104 -6.90 -1.04 -6.77
CA GLY A 104 -6.55 -2.43 -6.47
C GLY A 104 -7.67 -3.29 -5.87
N ILE A 105 -8.90 -2.78 -5.82
CA ILE A 105 -10.05 -3.36 -5.12
C ILE A 105 -10.40 -4.77 -5.58
N ASN A 106 -10.19 -5.07 -6.86
CA ASN A 106 -10.66 -6.30 -7.50
C ASN A 106 -9.59 -7.38 -7.60
N ARG A 107 -8.35 -7.06 -7.21
CA ARG A 107 -7.23 -7.98 -7.39
C ARG A 107 -7.06 -8.91 -6.20
N ALA A 108 -6.55 -10.09 -6.47
CA ALA A 108 -6.19 -11.02 -5.41
C ALA A 108 -5.07 -10.43 -4.54
N PRO A 109 -5.10 -10.64 -3.22
CA PRO A 109 -4.02 -10.20 -2.34
C PRO A 109 -2.67 -10.78 -2.77
N GLY A 110 -1.62 -9.97 -2.72
CA GLY A 110 -0.23 -10.36 -2.89
C GLY A 110 0.24 -10.65 -4.31
N ALA A 111 -0.66 -10.80 -5.27
CA ALA A 111 -0.28 -11.06 -6.65
C ALA A 111 -0.50 -9.79 -7.49
N HIS A 112 0.53 -9.32 -8.21
CA HIS A 112 0.40 -8.25 -9.20
C HIS A 112 -0.38 -7.03 -8.66
N ALA A 113 0.04 -6.49 -7.53
CA ALA A 113 -0.57 -5.32 -6.95
C ALA A 113 -0.61 -4.16 -7.96
N SER A 114 -1.73 -3.48 -8.03
CA SER A 114 -1.98 -2.40 -8.99
C SER A 114 -2.68 -1.22 -8.34
N GLY A 115 -2.66 -0.09 -9.03
CA GLY A 115 -3.30 1.13 -8.58
C GLY A 115 -2.51 1.93 -7.55
N LEU A 116 -1.38 1.41 -7.07
CA LEU A 116 -0.47 2.10 -6.17
C LEU A 116 0.94 2.06 -6.75
N TYR A 117 1.56 3.22 -6.86
CA TYR A 117 2.97 3.30 -7.21
C TYR A 117 3.82 3.19 -5.95
N THR A 118 4.58 2.12 -5.86
CA THR A 118 5.40 1.81 -4.68
C THR A 118 6.85 2.16 -4.95
N MET A 119 7.48 2.80 -3.97
CA MET A 119 8.90 3.15 -3.97
C MET A 119 9.59 2.56 -2.75
N LEU A 120 10.90 2.40 -2.84
CA LEU A 120 11.80 2.13 -1.73
C LEU A 120 12.86 3.23 -1.73
N ASP A 121 12.91 4.03 -0.67
CA ASP A 121 13.85 5.16 -0.52
C ASP A 121 13.78 6.19 -1.67
N GLY A 122 12.57 6.46 -2.18
CA GLY A 122 12.32 7.35 -3.31
C GLY A 122 12.64 6.75 -4.68
N LEU A 123 13.11 5.51 -4.73
CA LEU A 123 13.44 4.79 -5.97
C LEU A 123 12.30 3.86 -6.40
N PRO A 124 12.01 3.72 -7.71
CA PRO A 124 10.95 2.86 -8.20
C PRO A 124 11.09 1.40 -7.76
N LEU A 125 10.09 0.89 -7.05
CA LEU A 125 9.91 -0.53 -6.76
C LEU A 125 8.83 -1.14 -7.68
N THR A 126 7.88 -0.31 -8.12
CA THR A 126 6.84 -0.70 -9.07
C THR A 126 7.33 -0.62 -10.51
N GLY A 127 7.22 -1.72 -11.24
CA GLY A 127 7.44 -1.78 -12.68
C GLY A 127 6.12 -1.98 -13.45
N PRO A 128 6.18 -2.13 -14.80
CA PRO A 128 5.01 -2.38 -15.63
C PRO A 128 4.18 -3.60 -15.23
N GLY A 129 4.78 -4.55 -14.51
CA GLY A 129 4.12 -5.75 -13.97
C GLY A 129 3.49 -5.59 -12.58
N GLY A 130 3.58 -4.40 -11.98
CA GLY A 130 3.12 -4.14 -10.61
C GLY A 130 4.18 -4.44 -9.55
N THR A 131 3.76 -4.46 -8.29
CA THR A 131 4.64 -4.73 -7.14
C THR A 131 3.97 -5.72 -6.19
N PRO A 132 4.59 -6.85 -5.87
CA PRO A 132 4.16 -7.69 -4.75
C PRO A 132 4.52 -7.02 -3.41
N TYR A 133 3.53 -6.83 -2.52
CA TYR A 133 3.75 -6.13 -1.24
C TYR A 133 4.52 -6.96 -0.21
N GLU A 134 4.52 -8.28 -0.35
CA GLU A 134 5.30 -9.20 0.47
C GLU A 134 6.82 -9.08 0.31
N LEU A 135 7.30 -8.30 -0.64
CA LEU A 135 8.73 -8.03 -0.82
C LEU A 135 9.29 -6.98 0.16
N LEU A 136 8.43 -6.35 0.93
CA LEU A 136 8.79 -5.32 1.91
C LEU A 136 8.72 -5.92 3.31
N GLU A 137 9.84 -5.90 4.02
CA GLU A 137 9.92 -6.29 5.42
C GLU A 137 9.73 -5.04 6.31
N PRO A 138 8.65 -4.98 7.09
CA PRO A 138 8.35 -3.80 7.92
C PRO A 138 9.45 -3.39 8.90
N LEU A 139 10.22 -4.35 9.40
CA LEU A 139 11.27 -4.08 10.39
C LEU A 139 12.48 -3.33 9.82
N TRP A 140 12.55 -3.14 8.50
CA TRP A 140 13.64 -2.39 7.86
C TRP A 140 13.36 -0.90 7.75
N LEU A 141 12.13 -0.47 8.07
CA LEU A 141 11.61 0.85 7.76
C LEU A 141 11.77 1.81 8.94
N ASP A 142 12.20 3.02 8.64
CA ASP A 142 12.16 4.17 9.52
C ASP A 142 10.77 4.83 9.49
N HIS A 143 10.26 5.12 8.27
CA HIS A 143 8.92 5.67 8.08
C HIS A 143 8.32 5.27 6.73
N VAL A 144 7.04 5.59 6.55
CA VAL A 144 6.35 5.41 5.26
C VAL A 144 5.59 6.68 4.90
N GLU A 145 5.78 7.15 3.67
CA GLU A 145 5.09 8.30 3.09
C GLU A 145 3.99 7.84 2.14
N VAL A 146 2.79 8.39 2.26
CA VAL A 146 1.66 8.08 1.40
C VAL A 146 1.12 9.34 0.75
N LEU A 147 1.07 9.36 -0.59
CA LEU A 147 0.40 10.37 -1.40
C LEU A 147 -0.90 9.78 -1.93
N ARG A 148 -2.04 10.21 -1.38
CA ARG A 148 -3.35 9.61 -1.70
C ARG A 148 -3.89 10.11 -3.04
N GLY A 149 -4.41 9.19 -3.85
CA GLY A 149 -5.05 9.49 -5.14
C GLY A 149 -4.12 10.24 -6.10
N ALA A 150 -4.66 11.21 -6.79
CA ALA A 150 -3.92 11.99 -7.77
C ALA A 150 -2.79 12.89 -7.20
N ASN A 151 -2.56 12.86 -5.86
CA ASN A 151 -1.40 13.52 -5.27
C ASN A 151 -0.07 12.85 -5.66
N GLY A 152 -0.11 11.58 -6.12
CA GLY A 152 1.02 10.86 -6.69
C GLY A 152 1.15 10.93 -8.21
N PHE A 153 0.56 11.94 -8.88
CA PHE A 153 0.45 12.06 -10.34
C PHE A 153 1.78 11.99 -11.09
N ASP A 154 2.86 12.43 -10.45
CA ASP A 154 4.22 12.54 -11.02
C ASP A 154 5.07 11.27 -10.77
N ARG A 155 4.54 10.27 -10.05
CA ARG A 155 5.33 9.11 -9.60
C ARG A 155 5.41 8.00 -10.64
N GLY A 156 4.31 7.67 -11.32
CA GLY A 156 4.33 6.59 -12.29
C GLY A 156 3.01 6.35 -12.99
N ALA A 157 3.00 5.36 -13.87
CA ALA A 157 1.83 4.97 -14.68
C ALA A 157 0.91 3.96 -13.95
N LEU A 158 1.15 3.66 -12.69
CA LEU A 158 0.34 2.77 -11.85
C LEU A 158 -0.11 3.47 -10.56
N ALA A 159 -0.41 4.76 -10.64
CA ALA A 159 -0.66 5.64 -9.51
C ALA A 159 -2.13 6.12 -9.42
N LEU A 160 -3.13 5.31 -9.81
CA LEU A 160 -4.53 5.71 -9.71
C LEU A 160 -4.93 6.03 -8.27
N GLY A 161 -4.60 5.16 -7.33
CA GLY A 161 -4.84 5.33 -5.90
C GLY A 161 -3.78 6.16 -5.18
N GLY A 162 -2.68 6.47 -5.84
CA GLY A 162 -1.59 7.24 -5.28
C GLY A 162 -0.24 6.55 -5.26
N ALA A 163 0.66 7.05 -4.42
CA ALA A 163 2.01 6.51 -4.27
C ALA A 163 2.34 6.26 -2.80
N VAL A 164 3.15 5.22 -2.56
CA VAL A 164 3.66 4.87 -1.23
C VAL A 164 5.17 4.75 -1.32
N ASP A 165 5.88 5.49 -0.51
CA ASP A 165 7.33 5.40 -0.36
C ASP A 165 7.69 4.77 0.98
N TYR A 166 8.36 3.64 0.93
CA TYR A 166 8.88 2.93 2.09
C TYR A 166 10.32 3.36 2.30
N VAL A 167 10.59 4.08 3.38
CA VAL A 167 11.89 4.64 3.67
C VAL A 167 12.62 3.76 4.69
N SER A 168 13.77 3.23 4.30
CA SER A 168 14.58 2.38 5.16
C SER A 168 15.45 3.19 6.11
N HIS A 169 15.86 2.56 7.23
CA HIS A 169 16.86 3.14 8.12
C HIS A 169 18.18 3.41 7.40
N THR A 170 18.94 4.36 7.92
CA THR A 170 20.30 4.73 7.51
C THR A 170 21.28 4.63 8.69
N GLY A 171 22.53 4.93 8.47
CA GLY A 171 23.50 5.04 9.57
C GLY A 171 23.25 6.19 10.53
N TYR A 172 22.42 7.17 10.14
CA TYR A 172 22.11 8.36 10.93
C TYR A 172 21.01 8.15 11.96
N ASP A 173 20.11 7.20 11.70
CA ASP A 173 18.89 6.96 12.50
C ASP A 173 18.87 5.58 13.16
N ALA A 174 19.68 4.62 12.71
CA ALA A 174 19.70 3.27 13.25
C ALA A 174 20.69 3.11 14.41
N PRO A 175 20.38 2.28 15.43
CA PRO A 175 21.32 1.90 16.47
C PRO A 175 22.57 1.18 15.92
N ARG A 176 23.72 1.31 16.62
CA ARG A 176 24.93 0.59 16.25
C ARG A 176 24.76 -0.91 16.17
N LEU A 177 23.92 -1.46 17.02
CA LEU A 177 23.48 -2.85 16.98
C LEU A 177 22.09 -2.93 17.58
N GLN A 178 21.17 -3.61 16.89
CA GLN A 178 19.87 -3.95 17.44
C GLN A 178 19.60 -5.44 17.22
N VAL A 179 19.05 -6.07 18.24
CA VAL A 179 18.55 -7.45 18.17
C VAL A 179 17.08 -7.44 18.58
N ARG A 180 16.22 -7.97 17.74
CA ARG A 180 14.78 -8.07 17.97
C ARG A 180 14.32 -9.51 17.84
N TYR A 181 13.46 -9.94 18.75
CA TYR A 181 12.79 -11.23 18.72
C TYR A 181 11.32 -11.07 19.10
N ALA A 182 10.44 -11.69 18.32
CA ALA A 182 9.02 -11.77 18.63
C ALA A 182 8.51 -13.19 18.42
N THR A 183 7.53 -13.60 19.23
CA THR A 183 6.87 -14.90 19.15
C THR A 183 5.42 -14.80 19.61
N GLY A 184 4.59 -15.80 19.32
CA GLY A 184 3.22 -15.80 19.77
C GLY A 184 2.34 -16.88 19.17
N SER A 185 1.04 -16.60 19.11
CA SER A 185 0.01 -17.48 18.56
C SER A 185 0.36 -17.95 17.15
N HIS A 186 -0.16 -19.12 16.78
CA HIS A 186 0.00 -19.72 15.46
C HIS A 186 1.46 -19.96 15.06
N GLY A 187 2.30 -20.38 16.02
CA GLY A 187 3.71 -20.68 15.76
C GLY A 187 4.53 -19.47 15.28
N TYR A 188 4.00 -18.24 15.43
CA TYR A 188 4.68 -17.03 14.98
C TYR A 188 6.03 -16.84 15.65
N GLN A 189 7.05 -16.58 14.85
CA GLN A 189 8.38 -16.17 15.27
C GLN A 189 8.94 -15.19 14.25
N GLN A 190 9.57 -14.12 14.74
CA GLN A 190 10.27 -13.13 13.91
C GLN A 190 11.57 -12.75 14.61
N ARG A 191 12.66 -12.67 13.85
CA ARG A 191 14.01 -12.37 14.34
C ARG A 191 14.63 -11.32 13.44
N GLN A 192 15.30 -10.35 14.06
CA GLN A 192 16.09 -9.38 13.34
C GLN A 192 17.40 -9.11 14.07
N ILE A 193 18.46 -8.93 13.29
CA ILE A 193 19.71 -8.29 13.71
C ILE A 193 19.97 -7.17 12.73
N SER A 194 20.20 -5.95 13.24
CA SER A 194 20.54 -4.80 12.42
C SER A 194 21.66 -3.98 13.02
N SER A 195 22.35 -3.21 12.18
CA SER A 195 23.43 -2.32 12.56
C SER A 195 23.46 -1.12 11.65
N GLY A 196 23.56 0.08 12.21
CA GLY A 196 23.77 1.32 11.47
C GLY A 196 24.82 2.19 12.15
N GLN A 197 25.61 2.90 11.36
CA GLN A 197 26.62 3.80 11.90
C GLN A 197 27.09 4.83 10.88
N VAL A 198 27.48 6.01 11.38
CA VAL A 198 28.16 7.05 10.61
C VAL A 198 29.66 6.98 10.92
N LEU A 199 30.48 6.93 9.88
CA LEU A 199 31.94 6.79 9.93
C LEU A 199 32.59 7.89 9.07
N GLY A 200 32.61 9.12 9.58
CA GLY A 200 33.06 10.30 8.82
C GLY A 200 32.08 10.62 7.68
N ASP A 201 32.56 10.61 6.44
CA ASP A 201 31.76 10.87 5.25
C ASP A 201 30.99 9.64 4.73
N PHE A 202 31.16 8.49 5.36
CA PHE A 202 30.51 7.23 5.05
C PHE A 202 29.51 6.87 6.14
N ASP A 203 28.36 6.36 5.75
CA ASP A 203 27.40 5.74 6.65
C ASP A 203 26.87 4.45 6.06
N TYR A 204 26.39 3.57 6.93
CA TYR A 204 25.75 2.32 6.50
C TYR A 204 24.60 1.93 7.40
N TYR A 205 23.68 1.18 6.84
CA TYR A 205 22.68 0.36 7.53
C TYR A 205 22.65 -1.04 6.94
N LEU A 206 22.58 -2.04 7.79
CA LEU A 206 22.46 -3.45 7.43
C LEU A 206 21.47 -4.13 8.37
N ALA A 207 20.52 -4.90 7.81
CA ALA A 207 19.62 -5.73 8.59
C ALA A 207 19.40 -7.09 7.95
N VAL A 208 19.28 -8.12 8.79
CA VAL A 208 18.89 -9.48 8.41
C VAL A 208 17.65 -9.85 9.21
N THR A 209 16.64 -10.36 8.54
CA THR A 209 15.36 -10.72 9.14
C THR A 209 14.92 -12.12 8.70
N ASP A 210 14.37 -12.88 9.62
CA ASP A 210 13.76 -14.20 9.43
C ASP A 210 12.42 -14.21 10.15
N ALA A 211 11.36 -14.70 9.50
CA ALA A 211 10.04 -14.83 10.09
C ALA A 211 9.36 -16.11 9.64
N ARG A 212 8.53 -16.68 10.53
CA ARG A 212 7.68 -17.83 10.22
C ARG A 212 6.38 -17.79 11.00
N SER A 213 5.35 -18.42 10.47
CA SER A 213 4.05 -18.59 11.12
C SER A 213 3.36 -19.83 10.56
N ASP A 214 2.60 -20.54 11.39
CA ASP A 214 1.73 -21.64 10.93
C ASP A 214 0.42 -21.08 10.31
N GLY A 215 0.13 -19.78 10.54
CA GLY A 215 -1.09 -19.11 10.10
C GLY A 215 -2.30 -19.41 10.95
N TYR A 216 -3.33 -18.56 10.86
CA TYR A 216 -4.60 -18.76 11.58
C TYR A 216 -5.51 -19.76 10.87
N GLN A 217 -5.77 -19.54 9.57
CA GLN A 217 -6.50 -20.48 8.75
C GLN A 217 -5.62 -21.71 8.49
N ASP A 218 -6.20 -22.89 8.49
CA ASP A 218 -5.49 -24.11 8.13
C ASP A 218 -4.88 -23.98 6.74
N HIS A 219 -3.68 -24.52 6.52
CA HIS A 219 -2.95 -24.42 5.26
C HIS A 219 -2.63 -22.95 4.84
N THR A 220 -2.20 -22.13 5.82
CA THR A 220 -1.67 -20.77 5.56
C THR A 220 -0.32 -20.54 6.23
N ALA A 221 0.47 -21.60 6.36
CA ALA A 221 1.84 -21.46 6.87
C ALA A 221 2.64 -20.51 5.98
N SER A 222 3.50 -19.72 6.60
CA SER A 222 4.35 -18.77 5.90
C SER A 222 5.75 -18.75 6.50
N GLN A 223 6.74 -18.56 5.62
CA GLN A 223 8.12 -18.36 6.00
C GLN A 223 8.72 -17.26 5.11
N SER A 224 9.54 -16.39 5.71
CA SER A 224 10.28 -15.39 4.96
C SER A 224 11.66 -15.17 5.55
N GLN A 225 12.60 -14.80 4.70
CA GLN A 225 13.93 -14.37 5.08
C GLN A 225 14.42 -13.27 4.14
N GLY A 226 15.22 -12.35 4.69
CA GLY A 226 15.71 -11.28 3.86
C GLY A 226 16.83 -10.48 4.48
N VAL A 227 17.46 -9.71 3.62
CA VAL A 227 18.52 -8.76 3.98
C VAL A 227 18.27 -7.44 3.27
N ILE A 228 18.51 -6.34 3.98
CA ILE A 228 18.63 -5.01 3.41
C ILE A 228 19.97 -4.40 3.82
N ALA A 229 20.56 -3.64 2.91
CA ALA A 229 21.72 -2.83 3.20
C ALA A 229 21.63 -1.51 2.43
N ASN A 230 22.03 -0.42 3.03
CA ASN A 230 22.31 0.79 2.31
C ASN A 230 23.64 1.41 2.78
N PHE A 231 24.30 2.12 1.87
CA PHE A 231 25.61 2.70 2.05
C PHE A 231 25.61 4.12 1.48
N GLY A 232 25.75 5.10 2.35
CA GLY A 232 25.85 6.51 1.99
C GLY A 232 27.29 6.96 1.94
N TYR A 233 27.63 7.83 1.00
CA TYR A 233 28.92 8.48 0.94
C TYR A 233 28.79 9.94 0.47
N ARG A 234 29.34 10.85 1.26
CA ARG A 234 29.41 12.28 0.94
C ARG A 234 30.79 12.64 0.43
N PHE A 235 30.92 12.85 -0.90
CA PHE A 235 32.18 13.21 -1.52
C PHE A 235 32.64 14.62 -1.13
N ASN A 236 31.70 15.53 -0.99
CA ASN A 236 31.87 16.91 -0.57
C ASN A 236 30.49 17.51 -0.20
N PRO A 237 30.39 18.75 0.30
CA PRO A 237 29.13 19.36 0.67
C PRO A 237 28.06 19.39 -0.46
N ASN A 238 28.50 19.34 -1.72
CA ASN A 238 27.63 19.45 -2.88
C ASN A 238 27.28 18.11 -3.53
N LEU A 239 27.96 17.00 -3.18
CA LEU A 239 27.77 15.71 -3.86
C LEU A 239 27.71 14.56 -2.86
N GLU A 240 26.59 13.87 -2.86
CA GLU A 240 26.36 12.67 -2.07
C GLU A 240 25.76 11.55 -2.92
N THR A 241 26.03 10.31 -2.55
CA THR A 241 25.46 9.13 -3.20
C THR A 241 25.10 8.08 -2.16
N ARG A 242 24.05 7.30 -2.47
CA ARG A 242 23.66 6.17 -1.62
C ARG A 242 23.32 4.97 -2.49
N PHE A 243 23.82 3.81 -2.10
CA PHE A 243 23.52 2.52 -2.68
C PHE A 243 22.56 1.75 -1.77
N TYR A 244 21.62 1.07 -2.37
CA TYR A 244 20.61 0.24 -1.70
C TYR A 244 20.64 -1.17 -2.26
N ILE A 245 20.61 -2.15 -1.39
CA ILE A 245 20.53 -3.57 -1.74
C ILE A 245 19.47 -4.19 -0.86
N ARG A 246 18.52 -4.89 -1.48
CA ARG A 246 17.52 -5.70 -0.78
C ARG A 246 17.42 -7.05 -1.46
N HIS A 247 17.41 -8.11 -0.68
CA HIS A 247 17.05 -9.45 -1.13
C HIS A 247 16.06 -10.06 -0.16
N ARG A 248 14.96 -10.64 -0.66
CA ARG A 248 13.95 -11.29 0.17
C ARG A 248 13.37 -12.52 -0.53
N GLU A 249 13.14 -13.58 0.23
CA GLU A 249 12.45 -14.79 -0.15
C GLU A 249 11.22 -14.98 0.74
N THR A 250 10.12 -15.48 0.16
CA THR A 250 8.92 -15.85 0.91
C THR A 250 8.32 -17.14 0.39
N GLU A 251 7.82 -17.97 1.29
CA GLU A 251 7.04 -19.17 1.01
C GLU A 251 5.71 -19.05 1.74
N ASN A 252 4.60 -19.29 1.05
CA ASN A 252 3.26 -19.13 1.61
C ASN A 252 2.35 -20.26 1.12
N ASP A 253 1.81 -21.04 2.05
CA ASP A 253 0.70 -21.95 1.77
C ASP A 253 -0.60 -21.14 1.58
N LEU A 254 -1.52 -21.65 0.79
CA LEU A 254 -2.77 -20.99 0.47
C LEU A 254 -3.97 -21.79 1.02
N GLY A 255 -4.60 -21.31 2.08
CA GLY A 255 -5.83 -21.89 2.64
C GLY A 255 -7.05 -21.69 1.76
N GLY A 256 -6.96 -20.79 0.78
CA GLY A 256 -8.03 -20.50 -0.16
C GLY A 256 -9.21 -19.74 0.44
N ARG A 257 -10.11 -19.36 -0.44
CA ARG A 257 -11.34 -18.64 -0.06
C ARG A 257 -12.40 -19.60 0.44
N VAL A 258 -13.15 -19.17 1.44
CA VAL A 258 -14.23 -19.93 2.08
C VAL A 258 -15.54 -19.13 2.06
N THR A 259 -16.64 -19.79 2.42
CA THR A 259 -17.96 -19.19 2.54
C THR A 259 -18.09 -18.39 3.85
N LYS A 260 -19.05 -17.50 3.93
CA LYS A 260 -19.42 -16.80 5.17
C LYS A 260 -19.79 -17.81 6.27
N ASN A 261 -20.60 -18.83 5.94
CA ASN A 261 -20.97 -19.88 6.89
C ASN A 261 -19.74 -20.61 7.46
N SER A 262 -18.71 -20.86 6.64
CA SER A 262 -17.46 -21.46 7.12
C SER A 262 -16.74 -20.53 8.11
N ILE A 263 -16.68 -19.22 7.82
CA ILE A 263 -16.05 -18.24 8.74
C ILE A 263 -16.78 -18.21 10.09
N GLU A 264 -18.11 -18.28 10.08
CA GLU A 264 -18.92 -18.22 11.31
C GLU A 264 -18.76 -19.45 12.20
N HIS A 265 -18.73 -20.65 11.60
CA HIS A 265 -18.84 -21.90 12.33
C HIS A 265 -17.53 -22.71 12.40
N THR A 266 -16.66 -22.57 11.42
CA THR A 266 -15.37 -23.27 11.33
C THR A 266 -14.27 -22.29 10.88
N PRO A 267 -13.98 -21.22 11.66
CA PRO A 267 -13.21 -20.06 11.20
C PRO A 267 -11.79 -20.38 10.78
N ARG A 268 -11.23 -21.49 11.23
CA ARG A 268 -9.89 -21.95 10.82
C ARG A 268 -9.90 -22.85 9.59
N ALA A 269 -11.06 -23.35 9.16
CA ALA A 269 -11.12 -24.30 8.04
C ALA A 269 -10.62 -23.65 6.75
N ALA A 270 -9.71 -24.34 6.07
CA ALA A 270 -9.28 -24.01 4.71
C ALA A 270 -10.27 -24.53 3.67
N ASN A 271 -10.17 -24.03 2.46
CA ASN A 271 -10.90 -24.58 1.33
C ASN A 271 -10.35 -25.99 0.98
N PRO A 272 -11.16 -27.06 1.04
CA PRO A 272 -10.67 -28.40 0.83
C PRO A 272 -9.96 -28.64 -0.51
N ALA A 273 -10.33 -27.89 -1.55
CA ALA A 273 -9.68 -28.00 -2.84
C ALA A 273 -8.25 -27.46 -2.82
N TYR A 274 -7.95 -26.42 -2.02
CA TYR A 274 -6.60 -25.88 -1.87
C TYR A 274 -5.73 -26.84 -1.04
N VAL A 275 -6.26 -27.35 0.05
CA VAL A 275 -5.55 -28.32 0.91
C VAL A 275 -5.22 -29.60 0.13
N SER A 276 -6.20 -30.17 -0.57
CA SER A 276 -6.00 -31.44 -1.32
C SER A 276 -4.99 -31.33 -2.45
N ARG A 277 -4.78 -30.10 -2.95
CA ARG A 277 -3.79 -29.82 -3.99
C ARG A 277 -2.46 -29.32 -3.46
N ASP A 278 -2.37 -29.03 -2.17
CA ASP A 278 -1.21 -28.41 -1.56
C ASP A 278 -0.86 -27.08 -2.29
N ASP A 279 -1.85 -26.19 -2.34
CA ASP A 279 -1.73 -24.93 -3.06
C ASP A 279 -0.82 -23.95 -2.30
N SER A 280 0.14 -23.33 -3.00
CA SER A 280 1.12 -22.41 -2.41
C SER A 280 1.50 -21.28 -3.37
N ARG A 281 2.08 -20.22 -2.82
CA ARG A 281 2.67 -19.11 -3.57
C ARG A 281 4.00 -18.72 -2.95
N ASP A 282 5.07 -18.83 -3.72
CA ASP A 282 6.43 -18.56 -3.29
C ASP A 282 7.03 -17.40 -4.08
N GLN A 283 7.88 -16.62 -3.43
CA GLN A 283 8.77 -15.62 -4.02
C GLN A 283 10.20 -16.12 -3.84
N PRO A 284 10.75 -16.87 -4.83
CA PRO A 284 12.03 -17.57 -4.67
C PRO A 284 13.24 -16.65 -4.90
N GLY A 285 13.35 -15.59 -4.10
CA GLY A 285 14.44 -14.64 -4.14
C GLY A 285 14.20 -13.45 -5.06
N SER A 286 13.74 -12.34 -4.48
CA SER A 286 13.59 -11.04 -5.13
C SER A 286 14.72 -10.11 -4.71
N THR A 287 15.41 -9.55 -5.70
CA THR A 287 16.57 -8.66 -5.51
C THR A 287 16.24 -7.26 -6.01
N PHE A 288 16.57 -6.26 -5.21
CA PHE A 288 16.55 -4.86 -5.58
C PHE A 288 17.96 -4.28 -5.36
N ILE A 289 18.51 -3.62 -6.37
CA ILE A 289 19.77 -2.89 -6.30
C ILE A 289 19.50 -1.49 -6.83
N GLY A 290 19.71 -0.48 -5.99
CA GLY A 290 19.46 0.91 -6.32
C GLY A 290 20.67 1.80 -6.04
N ASN A 291 20.77 2.89 -6.78
CA ASN A 291 21.65 4.00 -6.47
C ASN A 291 20.86 5.30 -6.57
N LYS A 292 21.08 6.19 -5.62
CA LYS A 292 20.56 7.55 -5.62
C LYS A 292 21.72 8.51 -5.39
N THR A 293 21.90 9.46 -6.30
CA THR A 293 22.96 10.47 -6.24
C THR A 293 22.35 11.85 -6.31
N THR A 294 22.70 12.70 -5.35
CA THR A 294 22.23 14.08 -5.28
C THR A 294 23.42 15.03 -5.45
N TYR A 295 23.27 15.99 -6.36
CA TYR A 295 24.20 17.07 -6.56
C TYR A 295 23.51 18.41 -6.28
N TYR A 296 23.97 19.11 -5.26
CA TYR A 296 23.55 20.45 -4.91
C TYR A 296 24.35 21.44 -5.75
N ILE A 297 23.70 22.10 -6.71
CA ILE A 297 24.33 23.09 -7.60
C ILE A 297 24.65 24.35 -6.80
N ASP A 298 23.69 24.77 -6.00
CA ASP A 298 23.72 25.89 -5.06
C ASP A 298 22.71 25.63 -3.93
N ASP A 299 22.52 26.61 -3.02
CA ASP A 299 21.59 26.50 -1.89
C ASP A 299 20.13 26.38 -2.32
N ASP A 300 19.80 26.78 -3.54
CA ASP A 300 18.44 26.85 -4.08
C ASP A 300 18.15 25.80 -5.17
N SER A 301 19.16 25.08 -5.64
CA SER A 301 18.95 24.13 -6.72
C SER A 301 19.74 22.83 -6.56
N SER A 302 19.10 21.72 -6.95
CA SER A 302 19.68 20.39 -6.88
C SER A 302 19.26 19.50 -8.05
N ILE A 303 20.10 18.54 -8.37
CA ILE A 303 19.81 17.44 -9.26
C ILE A 303 19.90 16.14 -8.46
N GLN A 304 18.86 15.30 -8.58
CA GLN A 304 18.86 13.96 -8.04
C GLN A 304 18.69 12.97 -9.18
N THR A 305 19.55 11.94 -9.21
CA THR A 305 19.44 10.83 -10.16
C THR A 305 19.27 9.52 -9.43
N GLY A 306 18.55 8.61 -10.01
CA GLY A 306 18.35 7.25 -9.50
C GLY A 306 18.51 6.21 -10.59
N LEU A 307 19.12 5.06 -10.24
CA LEU A 307 19.20 3.88 -11.09
C LEU A 307 18.78 2.68 -10.25
N VAL A 308 17.97 1.80 -10.83
CA VAL A 308 17.44 0.61 -10.15
C VAL A 308 17.51 -0.60 -11.07
N TYR A 309 17.92 -1.73 -10.52
CA TYR A 309 17.60 -3.06 -10.99
C TYR A 309 16.71 -3.74 -9.96
N HIS A 310 15.62 -4.32 -10.42
CA HIS A 310 14.68 -5.04 -9.57
C HIS A 310 14.19 -6.30 -10.27
N ASP A 311 14.25 -7.44 -9.59
CA ASP A 311 13.58 -8.66 -10.03
C ASP A 311 12.61 -9.17 -8.96
N TYR A 312 11.56 -9.87 -9.40
CA TYR A 312 10.57 -10.46 -8.52
C TYR A 312 9.94 -11.71 -9.17
N PRO A 313 10.66 -12.83 -9.11
CA PRO A 313 10.13 -14.11 -9.55
C PRO A 313 9.01 -14.57 -8.61
N MET A 314 8.01 -15.26 -9.15
CA MET A 314 6.94 -15.87 -8.39
C MET A 314 6.72 -17.31 -8.89
N ASP A 315 6.53 -18.23 -7.96
CA ASP A 315 6.13 -19.62 -8.22
C ASP A 315 4.72 -19.83 -7.61
N LEU A 316 3.72 -19.83 -8.45
CA LEU A 316 2.33 -19.98 -8.03
C LEU A 316 1.84 -21.39 -8.33
N ARG A 317 1.45 -22.12 -7.30
CA ARG A 317 0.89 -23.47 -7.34
C ARG A 317 -0.56 -23.41 -6.87
N GLU A 318 -1.36 -22.57 -7.50
CA GLU A 318 -2.80 -22.43 -7.21
C GLU A 318 -3.60 -23.15 -8.30
N GLY A 319 -4.42 -24.14 -7.88
CA GLY A 319 -5.17 -24.97 -8.80
C GLY A 319 -4.34 -26.09 -9.43
N PRO A 320 -4.82 -26.70 -10.54
CA PRO A 320 -4.18 -27.86 -11.17
C PRO A 320 -2.90 -27.53 -11.93
N ASN A 321 -2.58 -26.25 -12.10
CA ASN A 321 -1.42 -25.81 -12.85
C ASN A 321 -0.40 -25.14 -11.93
N ARG A 322 0.87 -25.18 -12.34
CA ARG A 322 1.96 -24.42 -11.75
C ARG A 322 2.33 -23.30 -12.69
N LEU A 323 2.32 -22.08 -12.17
CA LEU A 323 2.67 -20.89 -12.91
C LEU A 323 3.95 -20.28 -12.32
N LYS A 324 5.00 -20.21 -13.12
CA LYS A 324 6.20 -19.46 -12.78
C LYS A 324 6.22 -18.16 -13.56
N VAL A 325 6.28 -17.05 -12.83
CA VAL A 325 6.37 -15.70 -13.38
C VAL A 325 7.74 -15.14 -13.06
N ALA A 326 8.35 -14.45 -14.00
CA ALA A 326 9.57 -13.71 -13.78
C ALA A 326 9.42 -12.31 -14.39
N TYR A 327 9.71 -11.31 -13.59
CA TYR A 327 9.90 -9.94 -14.02
C TYR A 327 11.29 -9.50 -13.60
N SER A 328 11.96 -8.76 -14.47
CA SER A 328 13.17 -8.03 -14.13
C SER A 328 13.07 -6.67 -14.77
N ASP A 329 13.24 -5.64 -13.98
CA ASP A 329 13.07 -4.25 -14.39
C ASP A 329 14.35 -3.47 -14.19
N VAL A 330 14.56 -2.51 -15.09
CA VAL A 330 15.55 -1.45 -14.92
C VAL A 330 14.81 -0.12 -14.92
N SER A 331 15.10 0.71 -13.93
CA SER A 331 14.51 2.05 -13.80
C SER A 331 15.60 3.11 -13.74
N GLY A 332 15.32 4.26 -14.35
CA GLY A 332 16.10 5.47 -14.22
C GLY A 332 15.21 6.63 -13.77
N THR A 333 15.71 7.45 -12.86
CA THR A 333 15.04 8.68 -12.41
C THR A 333 15.98 9.85 -12.50
N PHE A 334 15.41 11.01 -12.80
CA PHE A 334 16.09 12.29 -12.81
C PHE A 334 15.11 13.34 -12.30
N ASP A 335 15.49 14.11 -11.29
CA ASP A 335 14.72 15.24 -10.76
C ASP A 335 15.65 16.45 -10.62
N TYR A 336 15.27 17.56 -11.24
CA TYR A 336 15.85 18.88 -11.01
C TYR A 336 14.87 19.69 -10.18
N LYS A 337 15.33 20.22 -9.06
CA LYS A 337 14.56 21.08 -8.16
C LYS A 337 15.21 22.43 -8.07
N ARG A 338 14.38 23.48 -8.04
CA ARG A 338 14.82 24.86 -7.94
C ARG A 338 13.85 25.71 -7.13
N ARG A 339 14.41 26.51 -6.22
CA ARG A 339 13.74 27.60 -5.54
C ARG A 339 14.25 28.91 -6.15
N ASP A 340 13.37 29.78 -6.57
CA ASP A 340 13.71 31.11 -7.05
C ASP A 340 12.55 32.09 -6.87
N THR A 341 12.69 33.28 -7.42
CA THR A 341 11.66 34.30 -7.41
C THR A 341 11.12 34.47 -8.83
N LEU A 342 9.85 34.13 -9.03
CA LEU A 342 9.15 34.29 -10.30
C LEU A 342 8.18 35.48 -10.18
N TRP A 343 8.37 36.53 -10.98
CA TRP A 343 7.57 37.78 -10.93
C TRP A 343 7.55 38.46 -9.53
N GLY A 344 8.57 38.29 -8.74
CA GLY A 344 8.66 38.81 -7.36
C GLY A 344 7.99 37.92 -6.30
N LEU A 345 7.54 36.71 -6.65
CA LEU A 345 6.88 35.74 -5.79
C LEU A 345 7.81 34.55 -5.57
N GLU A 346 7.80 33.96 -4.37
CA GLU A 346 8.56 32.72 -4.11
C GLU A 346 8.02 31.59 -4.98
N SER A 347 8.94 30.89 -5.63
CA SER A 347 8.62 29.82 -6.57
C SER A 347 9.49 28.59 -6.30
N ARG A 348 8.86 27.43 -6.22
CA ARG A 348 9.53 26.12 -6.06
C ARG A 348 9.15 25.24 -7.25
N SER A 349 10.12 25.00 -8.13
CA SER A 349 9.92 24.24 -9.36
C SER A 349 10.58 22.88 -9.29
N THR A 350 9.95 21.89 -9.89
CA THR A 350 10.50 20.55 -10.10
C THR A 350 10.29 20.13 -11.56
N VAL A 351 11.33 19.62 -12.19
CA VAL A 351 11.25 18.95 -13.49
C VAL A 351 11.89 17.58 -13.35
N GLY A 352 11.21 16.55 -13.80
CA GLY A 352 11.77 15.21 -13.65
C GLY A 352 11.35 14.25 -14.76
N LEU A 353 12.11 13.17 -14.84
CA LEU A 353 11.91 12.05 -15.77
C LEU A 353 12.03 10.74 -14.99
N ARG A 354 11.09 9.84 -15.19
CA ARG A 354 11.12 8.47 -14.69
C ARG A 354 10.92 7.52 -15.86
N VAL A 355 11.77 6.52 -15.95
CA VAL A 355 11.67 5.47 -16.97
C VAL A 355 11.83 4.13 -16.28
N THR A 356 10.88 3.23 -16.48
CA THR A 356 10.97 1.83 -16.03
C THR A 356 10.70 0.91 -17.20
N LYS A 357 11.52 -0.12 -17.39
CA LYS A 357 11.40 -1.04 -18.50
C LYS A 357 11.67 -2.48 -18.06
N HIS A 358 10.79 -3.40 -18.50
CA HIS A 358 11.04 -4.83 -18.41
C HIS A 358 12.27 -5.24 -19.21
N LEU A 359 13.11 -6.07 -18.62
CA LEU A 359 14.19 -6.77 -19.32
C LEU A 359 13.62 -7.91 -20.17
N PRO A 360 14.37 -8.42 -21.15
CA PRO A 360 13.88 -9.44 -22.10
C PRO A 360 13.49 -10.79 -21.48
N ASN A 361 13.89 -11.05 -20.23
CA ASN A 361 13.54 -12.27 -19.49
C ASN A 361 12.16 -12.21 -18.80
N ALA A 362 11.44 -11.09 -18.89
CA ALA A 362 10.12 -10.98 -18.31
C ALA A 362 9.13 -11.90 -19.03
N GLY A 363 8.40 -12.70 -18.27
CA GLY A 363 7.44 -13.63 -18.82
C GLY A 363 6.89 -14.61 -17.79
N ALA A 364 6.19 -15.62 -18.29
CA ALA A 364 5.64 -16.68 -17.46
C ALA A 364 5.62 -18.02 -18.17
N SER A 365 5.69 -19.10 -17.40
CA SER A 365 5.48 -20.47 -17.86
C SER A 365 4.43 -21.18 -17.03
N GLU A 366 3.45 -21.78 -17.69
CA GLU A 366 2.43 -22.59 -17.06
C GLU A 366 2.59 -24.06 -17.44
N ARG A 367 2.55 -24.92 -16.43
CA ARG A 367 2.74 -26.38 -16.58
C ARG A 367 1.66 -27.14 -15.82
N VAL A 368 1.35 -28.34 -16.29
CA VAL A 368 0.49 -29.28 -15.54
C VAL A 368 1.16 -29.61 -14.23
N ARG A 369 0.44 -29.44 -13.11
CA ARG A 369 0.84 -29.90 -11.78
C ARG A 369 0.07 -31.15 -11.39
N ILE A 370 -1.25 -31.08 -11.48
CA ILE A 370 -2.17 -32.17 -11.17
C ILE A 370 -3.01 -32.42 -12.42
N PRO A 371 -2.83 -33.56 -13.08
CA PRO A 371 -3.60 -33.91 -14.25
C PRO A 371 -5.10 -34.04 -13.90
N THR A 372 -5.93 -33.16 -14.40
CA THR A 372 -7.39 -33.17 -14.17
C THR A 372 -8.12 -32.43 -15.28
N GLY A 373 -9.40 -32.75 -15.47
CA GLY A 373 -10.23 -32.09 -16.48
C GLY A 373 -9.57 -32.14 -17.87
N ASN A 374 -9.36 -30.99 -18.46
CA ASN A 374 -8.74 -30.86 -19.79
C ASN A 374 -7.26 -31.31 -19.86
N THR A 375 -6.62 -31.51 -18.72
CA THR A 375 -5.22 -31.96 -18.64
C THR A 375 -5.07 -33.39 -18.11
N ALA A 376 -6.17 -34.14 -17.94
CA ALA A 376 -6.15 -35.48 -17.34
C ALA A 376 -5.25 -36.51 -18.07
N GLY A 377 -4.98 -36.30 -19.36
CA GLY A 377 -4.08 -37.14 -20.16
C GLY A 377 -2.63 -36.72 -20.18
N TYR A 378 -2.23 -35.66 -19.47
CA TYR A 378 -0.88 -35.14 -19.49
C TYR A 378 -0.10 -35.52 -18.22
N ALA A 379 1.19 -35.77 -18.36
CA ALA A 379 2.06 -35.97 -17.21
C ALA A 379 2.30 -34.62 -16.46
N PRO A 380 2.49 -34.66 -15.12
CA PRO A 380 2.95 -33.49 -14.39
C PRO A 380 4.23 -32.90 -15.01
N GLY A 381 4.34 -31.57 -15.07
CA GLY A 381 5.43 -30.87 -15.70
C GLY A 381 5.25 -30.60 -17.20
N THR A 382 4.24 -31.19 -17.85
CA THR A 382 3.95 -30.91 -19.27
C THR A 382 3.66 -29.42 -19.47
N PRO A 383 4.33 -28.73 -20.42
CA PRO A 383 4.05 -27.32 -20.71
C PRO A 383 2.62 -27.16 -21.23
N ILE A 384 1.89 -26.18 -20.68
CA ILE A 384 0.56 -25.76 -21.14
C ILE A 384 0.72 -24.52 -22.00
N ARG A 385 1.45 -23.52 -21.48
CA ARG A 385 1.73 -22.27 -22.18
C ARG A 385 2.96 -21.55 -21.61
N ASN A 386 3.64 -20.83 -22.49
CA ASN A 386 4.69 -19.90 -22.11
C ASN A 386 4.36 -18.52 -22.68
N PHE A 387 4.73 -17.50 -21.96
CA PHE A 387 4.50 -16.10 -22.31
C PHE A 387 5.78 -15.31 -22.22
N THR A 388 5.89 -14.29 -23.07
CA THR A 388 6.84 -13.20 -22.88
C THR A 388 6.09 -11.91 -22.65
N TYR A 389 6.62 -11.09 -21.76
CA TYR A 389 6.11 -9.76 -21.45
C TYR A 389 7.13 -8.71 -21.88
N GLN A 390 6.64 -7.63 -22.45
CA GLN A 390 7.41 -6.41 -22.62
C GLN A 390 6.56 -5.25 -22.09
N GLY A 391 7.20 -4.40 -21.33
CA GLY A 391 6.53 -3.23 -20.75
C GLY A 391 7.54 -2.13 -20.51
N SER A 392 7.09 -0.91 -20.71
CA SER A 392 7.84 0.27 -20.28
C SER A 392 6.87 1.38 -19.91
N ASP A 393 7.27 2.16 -18.93
CA ASP A 393 6.60 3.37 -18.48
C ASP A 393 7.61 4.51 -18.50
N THR A 394 7.21 5.63 -19.14
CA THR A 394 7.99 6.86 -19.16
C THR A 394 7.11 7.98 -18.65
N VAL A 395 7.57 8.67 -17.62
CA VAL A 395 6.86 9.82 -17.02
C VAL A 395 7.78 11.02 -17.06
N LEU A 396 7.42 12.01 -17.86
CA LEU A 396 8.02 13.34 -17.84
C LEU A 396 7.09 14.23 -17.03
N HIS A 397 7.59 14.83 -15.97
CA HIS A 397 6.77 15.68 -15.12
C HIS A 397 7.39 17.06 -14.87
N PHE A 398 6.50 18.01 -14.68
CA PHE A 398 6.77 19.36 -14.24
C PHE A 398 5.82 19.70 -13.08
N GLY A 399 6.35 20.35 -12.07
CA GLY A 399 5.61 20.90 -10.94
C GLY A 399 6.13 22.26 -10.55
N ASN A 400 5.24 23.15 -10.12
CA ASN A 400 5.59 24.45 -9.56
C ASN A 400 4.63 24.81 -8.42
N ASP A 401 5.19 25.22 -7.31
CA ASP A 401 4.47 25.85 -6.20
C ASP A 401 4.88 27.33 -6.18
N LEU A 402 3.90 28.21 -6.36
CA LEU A 402 4.08 29.67 -6.41
C LEU A 402 3.33 30.31 -5.24
N GLU A 403 4.00 31.05 -4.40
CA GLU A 403 3.38 31.81 -3.32
C GLU A 403 2.72 33.09 -3.89
N ILE A 404 1.43 32.99 -4.20
CA ILE A 404 0.68 34.07 -4.88
C ILE A 404 0.20 35.19 -3.93
N ALA A 405 0.22 34.91 -2.65
CA ALA A 405 -0.02 35.86 -1.55
C ALA A 405 0.60 35.27 -0.28
N ASP A 406 0.74 36.05 0.77
CA ASP A 406 1.28 35.59 2.04
C ASP A 406 0.61 34.27 2.47
N ASP A 407 1.43 33.23 2.64
CA ASP A 407 0.99 31.88 3.04
C ASP A 407 -0.02 31.19 2.09
N LEU A 408 -0.30 31.75 0.91
CA LEU A 408 -1.16 31.19 -0.12
C LEU A 408 -0.37 30.72 -1.33
N TRP A 409 -0.33 29.41 -1.51
CA TRP A 409 0.43 28.72 -2.54
C TRP A 409 -0.47 28.19 -3.64
N LEU A 410 -0.12 28.49 -4.89
CA LEU A 410 -0.71 27.90 -6.09
C LEU A 410 0.19 26.75 -6.57
N THR A 411 -0.30 25.54 -6.49
CA THR A 411 0.37 24.36 -7.04
C THR A 411 -0.10 24.12 -8.48
N THR A 412 0.82 24.08 -9.42
CA THR A 412 0.55 23.64 -10.79
C THR A 412 1.44 22.47 -11.16
N GLY A 413 0.90 21.52 -11.91
CA GLY A 413 1.66 20.34 -12.30
C GLY A 413 1.12 19.71 -13.58
N LEU A 414 2.00 19.03 -14.30
CA LEU A 414 1.67 18.24 -15.47
C LEU A 414 2.63 17.04 -15.55
N ALA A 415 2.09 15.84 -15.66
CA ALA A 415 2.85 14.67 -16.08
C ALA A 415 2.39 14.20 -17.45
N ALA A 416 3.34 13.97 -18.37
CA ALA A 416 3.14 13.29 -19.63
C ALA A 416 3.62 11.85 -19.45
N ILE A 417 2.71 10.89 -19.61
CA ILE A 417 2.89 9.48 -19.28
C ILE A 417 2.79 8.68 -20.58
N TYR A 418 3.88 8.02 -20.96
CA TYR A 418 3.88 7.07 -22.07
C TYR A 418 3.99 5.66 -21.54
N THR A 419 3.02 4.82 -21.86
CA THR A 419 2.98 3.42 -21.47
C THR A 419 3.05 2.51 -22.68
N ARG A 420 3.84 1.45 -22.59
CA ARG A 420 3.87 0.35 -23.56
C ARG A 420 3.69 -0.97 -22.84
N ARG A 421 2.80 -1.79 -23.38
CA ARG A 421 2.57 -3.17 -22.92
C ARG A 421 2.53 -4.08 -24.13
N GLU A 422 3.21 -5.22 -24.05
CA GLU A 422 3.15 -6.27 -25.04
C GLU A 422 3.17 -7.61 -24.33
N SER A 423 2.32 -8.51 -24.76
CA SER A 423 2.26 -9.88 -24.27
C SER A 423 2.12 -10.84 -25.44
N ALA A 424 2.94 -11.86 -25.48
CA ALA A 424 2.96 -12.84 -26.56
C ALA A 424 3.00 -14.25 -25.98
N VAL A 425 2.15 -15.14 -26.48
CA VAL A 425 2.21 -16.57 -26.21
C VAL A 425 3.30 -17.18 -27.09
N THR A 426 4.36 -17.72 -26.50
CA THR A 426 5.48 -18.33 -27.20
C THR A 426 5.34 -19.85 -27.30
N TYR A 427 4.49 -20.44 -26.48
CA TYR A 427 4.09 -21.84 -26.56
C TYR A 427 2.62 -21.95 -26.13
N PRO A 428 1.75 -22.68 -26.88
CA PRO A 428 2.00 -23.19 -28.23
C PRO A 428 2.23 -22.07 -29.24
N GLN A 429 2.97 -22.35 -30.32
CA GLN A 429 3.36 -21.35 -31.31
C GLN A 429 2.19 -20.66 -32.04
N SER A 430 1.01 -21.26 -32.02
CA SER A 430 -0.23 -20.65 -32.54
C SER A 430 -0.85 -19.63 -31.60
N GLY A 431 -0.18 -19.29 -30.51
CA GLY A 431 -0.67 -18.35 -29.49
C GLY A 431 -0.73 -16.91 -30.00
N GLY A 432 -1.60 -16.14 -29.40
CA GLY A 432 -1.82 -14.74 -29.77
C GLY A 432 -0.73 -13.81 -29.27
N LYS A 433 -0.67 -12.65 -29.89
CA LYS A 433 0.11 -11.50 -29.43
C LYS A 433 -0.83 -10.31 -29.30
N THR A 434 -0.68 -9.56 -28.24
CA THR A 434 -1.39 -8.30 -28.02
C THR A 434 -0.41 -7.23 -27.59
N SER A 435 -0.66 -6.01 -28.03
CA SER A 435 0.15 -4.86 -27.64
C SER A 435 -0.72 -3.61 -27.53
N MET A 436 -0.33 -2.74 -26.63
CA MET A 436 -0.86 -1.40 -26.49
C MET A 436 0.28 -0.42 -26.21
N ASN A 437 0.10 0.79 -26.64
CA ASN A 437 0.96 1.93 -26.31
C ASN A 437 0.11 3.17 -26.34
N ASP A 438 0.15 3.92 -25.25
CA ASP A 438 -0.69 5.09 -25.07
C ASP A 438 0.09 6.25 -24.44
N TRP A 439 -0.32 7.47 -24.81
CA TRP A 439 0.04 8.69 -24.12
C TRP A 439 -1.12 9.19 -23.28
N ASP A 440 -0.84 9.46 -22.03
CA ASP A 440 -1.75 10.10 -21.09
C ASP A 440 -1.12 11.34 -20.48
N TYR A 441 -2.00 12.25 -20.02
CA TYR A 441 -1.60 13.46 -19.35
C TYR A 441 -2.29 13.55 -18.00
N ALA A 442 -1.52 13.83 -16.96
CA ALA A 442 -2.00 14.02 -15.59
C ALA A 442 -1.75 15.47 -15.15
N PRO A 443 -2.66 16.41 -15.51
CA PRO A 443 -2.60 17.78 -15.01
C PRO A 443 -3.00 17.85 -13.55
N ARG A 444 -2.44 18.84 -12.84
CA ARG A 444 -2.77 19.17 -11.47
C ARG A 444 -2.85 20.68 -11.29
N LEU A 445 -3.91 21.13 -10.62
CA LEU A 445 -4.06 22.50 -10.13
C LEU A 445 -4.50 22.43 -8.69
N GLY A 446 -3.76 23.05 -7.79
CA GLY A 446 -4.05 23.04 -6.36
C GLY A 446 -3.81 24.39 -5.70
N LEU A 447 -4.46 24.57 -4.56
CA LEU A 447 -4.26 25.70 -3.67
C LEU A 447 -3.98 25.15 -2.27
N ARG A 448 -3.04 25.79 -1.59
CA ARG A 448 -2.71 25.52 -0.20
C ARG A 448 -2.58 26.85 0.52
N TYR A 449 -3.33 26.99 1.62
CA TYR A 449 -3.37 28.23 2.40
C TYR A 449 -3.12 27.95 3.87
N GLN A 450 -2.08 28.52 4.40
CA GLN A 450 -1.79 28.50 5.84
C GLN A 450 -2.61 29.61 6.49
N LEU A 451 -3.83 29.29 6.93
CA LEU A 451 -4.78 30.26 7.48
C LEU A 451 -4.33 30.79 8.83
N THR A 452 -3.73 29.94 9.66
CA THR A 452 -3.05 30.26 10.91
C THR A 452 -1.81 29.37 11.01
N PRO A 453 -0.85 29.62 11.92
CA PRO A 453 0.29 28.72 12.12
C PRO A 453 -0.10 27.26 12.32
N ASP A 454 -1.27 27.00 12.90
CA ASP A 454 -1.74 25.68 13.27
C ASP A 454 -2.86 25.14 12.35
N LEU A 455 -3.23 25.86 11.28
CA LEU A 455 -4.32 25.47 10.38
C LEU A 455 -3.97 25.70 8.92
N GLN A 456 -3.90 24.64 8.18
CA GLN A 456 -3.71 24.66 6.74
C GLN A 456 -4.96 24.12 6.02
N LEU A 457 -5.42 24.84 5.01
CA LEU A 457 -6.48 24.45 4.10
C LEU A 457 -5.87 24.11 2.74
N PHE A 458 -6.42 23.11 2.06
CA PHE A 458 -5.99 22.74 0.71
C PHE A 458 -7.15 22.29 -0.17
N GLY A 459 -6.94 22.42 -1.47
CA GLY A 459 -7.84 21.84 -2.45
C GLY A 459 -7.10 21.65 -3.77
N ASN A 460 -7.49 20.63 -4.54
CA ASN A 460 -6.92 20.41 -5.86
C ASN A 460 -7.92 19.78 -6.83
N LEU A 461 -7.67 20.01 -8.10
CA LEU A 461 -8.23 19.28 -9.21
C LEU A 461 -7.07 18.60 -9.95
N SER A 462 -7.09 17.28 -9.98
CA SER A 462 -5.96 16.50 -10.46
C SER A 462 -6.42 15.29 -11.26
N ARG A 463 -5.54 14.78 -12.12
CA ARG A 463 -5.76 13.51 -12.83
C ARG A 463 -4.66 12.51 -12.49
N SER A 464 -5.02 11.24 -12.37
CA SER A 464 -4.12 10.11 -12.23
C SER A 464 -4.39 9.05 -13.29
N VAL A 465 -3.40 8.20 -13.54
CA VAL A 465 -3.41 7.20 -14.61
C VAL A 465 -2.94 5.86 -14.08
N GLU A 466 -3.56 4.79 -14.56
CA GLU A 466 -3.08 3.42 -14.35
C GLU A 466 -3.16 2.63 -15.66
N ALA A 467 -2.03 2.09 -16.07
CA ALA A 467 -1.95 1.20 -17.22
C ALA A 467 -2.28 -0.25 -16.82
N PRO A 468 -2.86 -1.06 -17.72
CA PRO A 468 -3.04 -2.48 -17.48
C PRO A 468 -1.69 -3.19 -17.36
N HIS A 469 -1.65 -4.28 -16.61
CA HIS A 469 -0.48 -5.15 -16.54
C HIS A 469 -0.34 -5.97 -17.84
N PRO A 470 0.87 -6.34 -18.27
CA PRO A 470 1.07 -7.28 -19.36
C PRO A 470 0.36 -8.62 -19.14
N TRP A 471 0.27 -9.04 -17.87
CA TRP A 471 -0.48 -10.22 -17.44
C TRP A 471 -1.97 -10.14 -17.79
N SER A 472 -2.61 -9.02 -17.54
CA SER A 472 -4.04 -8.80 -17.85
C SER A 472 -4.35 -8.97 -19.33
N LEU A 473 -3.43 -8.57 -20.19
CA LEU A 473 -3.56 -8.70 -21.64
C LEU A 473 -3.61 -10.17 -22.09
N ILE A 474 -2.97 -11.08 -21.35
CA ILE A 474 -2.93 -12.52 -21.67
C ILE A 474 -4.13 -13.25 -21.14
N TYR A 475 -4.59 -12.95 -19.94
CA TYR A 475 -5.82 -13.56 -19.40
C TYR A 475 -7.04 -13.20 -20.21
N SER A 476 -6.99 -12.09 -20.89
CA SER A 476 -8.05 -11.64 -21.82
C SER A 476 -7.90 -12.23 -23.21
N SER A 477 -6.80 -12.97 -23.53
CA SER A 477 -6.60 -13.61 -24.82
C SER A 477 -6.94 -15.10 -24.79
N ASN A 478 -7.56 -15.59 -25.86
CA ASN A 478 -7.82 -17.01 -26.03
C ASN A 478 -6.51 -17.77 -26.28
N ILE A 479 -6.40 -18.88 -25.56
CA ILE A 479 -5.27 -19.79 -25.73
C ILE A 479 -5.75 -21.03 -26.43
N ARG A 480 -5.13 -21.30 -27.59
CA ARG A 480 -5.32 -22.55 -28.30
C ARG A 480 -4.31 -23.56 -27.79
N PHE A 481 -4.82 -24.68 -27.33
CA PHE A 481 -3.96 -25.86 -27.16
C PHE A 481 -3.58 -26.43 -28.52
N PRO A 482 -2.40 -27.07 -28.66
CA PRO A 482 -1.97 -27.70 -29.90
C PRO A 482 -3.01 -28.70 -30.42
N ALA A 483 -3.18 -28.78 -31.73
CA ALA A 483 -4.01 -29.79 -32.36
C ALA A 483 -3.50 -31.20 -31.97
N GLY A 484 -4.43 -32.05 -31.54
CA GLY A 484 -4.10 -33.40 -31.06
C GLY A 484 -3.76 -33.46 -29.56
N SER A 485 -3.79 -32.36 -28.83
CA SER A 485 -3.53 -32.35 -27.38
C SER A 485 -4.65 -33.00 -26.53
N GLY A 486 -5.78 -33.34 -27.14
CA GLY A 486 -6.96 -33.88 -26.41
C GLY A 486 -7.68 -32.84 -25.55
N VAL A 487 -7.17 -31.62 -25.47
CA VAL A 487 -7.79 -30.53 -24.73
C VAL A 487 -8.89 -29.92 -25.59
N ALA A 488 -10.13 -29.87 -25.07
CA ALA A 488 -11.21 -29.20 -25.75
C ALA A 488 -10.86 -27.74 -26.02
N THR A 489 -10.85 -27.35 -27.28
CA THR A 489 -10.68 -25.95 -27.66
C THR A 489 -11.90 -25.17 -27.17
N GLY A 490 -11.79 -24.51 -26.02
CA GLY A 490 -12.79 -23.54 -25.60
C GLY A 490 -12.99 -22.48 -26.69
N ALA A 491 -14.14 -21.83 -26.72
CA ALA A 491 -14.43 -20.79 -27.69
C ALA A 491 -13.27 -19.78 -27.71
N GLN A 492 -12.71 -19.57 -28.89
CA GLN A 492 -11.64 -18.57 -29.09
C GLN A 492 -12.17 -17.20 -28.74
N ARG A 493 -11.47 -16.48 -27.91
CA ARG A 493 -11.67 -15.03 -27.73
C ARG A 493 -10.48 -14.29 -28.30
N ASP A 494 -10.75 -13.23 -29.04
CA ASP A 494 -9.73 -12.35 -29.53
C ASP A 494 -9.04 -11.66 -28.35
N PRO A 495 -7.73 -11.34 -28.43
CA PRO A 495 -7.05 -10.56 -27.44
C PRO A 495 -7.82 -9.27 -27.17
N VAL A 496 -8.17 -9.01 -25.90
CA VAL A 496 -8.86 -7.78 -25.53
C VAL A 496 -7.83 -6.66 -25.50
N LYS A 497 -8.10 -5.60 -26.26
CA LYS A 497 -7.34 -4.34 -26.12
C LYS A 497 -7.87 -3.64 -24.87
N LEU A 498 -7.02 -3.54 -23.85
CA LEU A 498 -7.31 -2.74 -22.68
C LEU A 498 -6.79 -1.31 -22.89
N GLN A 499 -7.46 -0.36 -22.26
CA GLN A 499 -7.06 1.07 -22.23
C GLN A 499 -6.55 1.38 -20.82
N ASN A 500 -5.72 2.42 -20.73
CA ASN A 500 -5.34 2.96 -19.44
C ASN A 500 -6.59 3.49 -18.71
N GLN A 501 -6.74 3.15 -17.44
CA GLN A 501 -7.76 3.77 -16.61
C GLN A 501 -7.27 5.13 -16.11
N THR A 502 -8.19 6.07 -15.97
CA THR A 502 -7.86 7.42 -15.53
C THR A 502 -8.89 7.91 -14.52
N ALA A 503 -8.43 8.61 -13.50
CA ALA A 503 -9.29 9.27 -12.53
C ALA A 503 -9.08 10.77 -12.56
N THR A 504 -10.16 11.54 -12.67
CA THR A 504 -10.17 13.00 -12.45
C THR A 504 -10.79 13.26 -11.09
N THR A 505 -10.02 13.84 -10.20
CA THR A 505 -10.36 13.99 -8.78
C THR A 505 -10.41 15.45 -8.39
N LEU A 506 -11.51 15.86 -7.76
CA LEU A 506 -11.61 17.07 -6.96
C LEU A 506 -11.41 16.68 -5.50
N GLU A 507 -10.50 17.36 -4.82
CA GLU A 507 -10.20 17.13 -3.41
C GLU A 507 -10.21 18.46 -2.65
N LEU A 508 -10.83 18.47 -1.46
CA LEU A 508 -10.85 19.59 -0.54
C LEU A 508 -10.55 19.07 0.87
N GLY A 509 -9.75 19.80 1.61
CA GLY A 509 -9.40 19.36 2.96
C GLY A 509 -8.70 20.43 3.80
N GLY A 510 -8.38 20.00 4.99
CA GLY A 510 -7.56 20.77 5.93
C GLY A 510 -6.80 19.84 6.86
N ARG A 511 -5.74 20.36 7.42
CA ARG A 511 -4.91 19.70 8.43
C ARG A 511 -4.36 20.74 9.40
N GLY A 512 -4.01 20.29 10.57
CA GLY A 512 -3.39 21.20 11.54
C GLY A 512 -3.29 20.61 12.92
N ASP A 513 -2.78 21.43 13.83
CA ASP A 513 -2.75 21.17 15.25
C ASP A 513 -3.76 22.10 15.95
N SER A 514 -4.39 21.61 16.99
CA SER A 514 -5.40 22.34 17.74
C SER A 514 -5.44 21.88 19.19
N VAL A 515 -6.25 22.52 20.01
CA VAL A 515 -6.47 22.11 21.42
C VAL A 515 -6.94 20.66 21.57
N ILE A 516 -7.52 20.07 20.51
CA ILE A 516 -7.95 18.67 20.52
C ILE A 516 -6.86 17.73 19.96
N GLY A 517 -5.76 18.27 19.45
CA GLY A 517 -4.62 17.52 18.87
C GLY A 517 -4.42 17.74 17.39
N GLU A 518 -3.46 17.01 16.83
CA GLU A 518 -3.15 16.98 15.40
C GLU A 518 -4.26 16.24 14.64
N TRP A 519 -4.76 16.86 13.57
CA TRP A 519 -5.86 16.33 12.79
C TRP A 519 -5.69 16.55 11.29
N SER A 520 -6.32 15.69 10.51
CA SER A 520 -6.52 15.89 9.08
C SER A 520 -7.93 15.49 8.67
N LEU A 521 -8.49 16.21 7.71
CA LEU A 521 -9.80 15.93 7.11
C LEU A 521 -9.70 16.21 5.61
N ALA A 522 -10.09 15.24 4.78
CA ALA A 522 -10.19 15.42 3.35
C ALA A 522 -11.50 14.81 2.82
N TRP A 523 -12.14 15.52 1.93
CA TRP A 523 -13.21 15.01 1.08
C TRP A 523 -12.71 14.96 -0.35
N TYR A 524 -13.09 13.91 -1.08
CA TYR A 524 -12.76 13.77 -2.49
C TYR A 524 -13.92 13.21 -3.30
N TYR A 525 -13.94 13.58 -4.58
CA TYR A 525 -14.82 13.06 -5.60
C TYR A 525 -14.03 12.80 -6.87
N ALA A 526 -13.97 11.54 -7.29
CA ALA A 526 -13.24 11.11 -8.47
C ALA A 526 -14.17 10.45 -9.50
N GLN A 527 -14.06 10.88 -10.76
CA GLN A 527 -14.65 10.19 -11.89
C GLN A 527 -13.58 9.30 -12.53
N VAL A 528 -13.81 8.00 -12.53
CA VAL A 528 -12.92 7.02 -13.12
C VAL A 528 -13.46 6.59 -14.48
N ARG A 529 -12.59 6.57 -15.49
CA ARG A 529 -12.90 6.10 -16.84
C ARG A 529 -12.04 4.91 -17.18
N HIS A 530 -12.63 3.96 -17.91
CA HIS A 530 -11.97 2.72 -18.34
C HIS A 530 -11.41 1.92 -17.15
N GLU A 531 -12.14 1.91 -16.04
CA GLU A 531 -11.66 1.21 -14.83
C GLU A 531 -11.36 -0.25 -15.14
N LEU A 532 -10.18 -0.69 -14.71
CA LEU A 532 -9.69 -2.05 -14.92
C LEU A 532 -10.27 -2.94 -13.83
N LEU A 533 -11.37 -3.62 -14.16
CA LEU A 533 -12.05 -4.55 -13.25
C LEU A 533 -11.84 -6.00 -13.70
N SER A 534 -11.58 -6.86 -12.73
CA SER A 534 -11.55 -8.30 -12.92
C SER A 534 -12.96 -8.85 -12.73
N VAL A 535 -13.61 -9.23 -13.81
CA VAL A 535 -15.00 -9.70 -13.80
C VAL A 535 -15.13 -11.04 -14.53
N LEU A 536 -16.07 -11.87 -14.11
CA LEU A 536 -16.50 -13.02 -14.89
C LEU A 536 -17.44 -12.52 -15.99
N PRO A 537 -17.20 -12.80 -17.28
CA PRO A 537 -17.97 -12.21 -18.38
C PRO A 537 -19.41 -12.69 -18.45
N ASP A 538 -19.69 -13.86 -17.88
CA ASP A 538 -21.03 -14.42 -17.75
C ASP A 538 -21.11 -15.36 -16.54
N ALA A 539 -22.34 -15.78 -16.18
CA ALA A 539 -22.61 -16.60 -15.02
C ALA A 539 -21.95 -18.00 -15.06
N ASN A 540 -21.58 -18.49 -16.25
CA ASN A 540 -20.96 -19.79 -16.45
C ASN A 540 -19.43 -19.71 -16.57
N ALA A 541 -18.86 -18.52 -16.64
CA ALA A 541 -17.42 -18.34 -16.74
C ALA A 541 -16.73 -18.68 -15.41
N THR A 542 -15.73 -19.54 -15.47
CA THR A 542 -14.92 -19.93 -14.30
C THR A 542 -13.65 -19.10 -14.15
N THR A 543 -13.21 -18.46 -15.23
CA THR A 543 -12.01 -17.64 -15.27
C THR A 543 -12.39 -16.16 -15.38
N PRO A 544 -11.95 -15.30 -14.47
CA PRO A 544 -12.20 -13.88 -14.58
C PRO A 544 -11.37 -13.27 -15.71
N TYR A 545 -11.93 -12.23 -16.34
CA TYR A 545 -11.24 -11.38 -17.31
C TYR A 545 -11.05 -10.01 -16.73
N GLU A 546 -9.95 -9.39 -17.07
CA GLU A 546 -9.80 -7.96 -16.92
C GLU A 546 -10.41 -7.26 -18.14
N LEU A 547 -11.24 -6.28 -17.87
CA LEU A 547 -11.86 -5.44 -18.88
C LEU A 547 -11.93 -4.00 -18.40
N ASN A 548 -12.02 -3.08 -19.33
CA ASN A 548 -12.36 -1.71 -18.99
C ASN A 548 -13.87 -1.62 -18.74
N ALA A 549 -14.24 -1.31 -17.51
CA ALA A 549 -15.61 -1.18 -17.08
C ALA A 549 -16.26 0.14 -17.59
N SER A 550 -17.58 0.22 -17.43
CA SER A 550 -18.32 1.48 -17.49
C SER A 550 -17.75 2.50 -16.52
N PRO A 551 -17.95 3.80 -16.75
CA PRO A 551 -17.49 4.83 -15.83
C PRO A 551 -17.96 4.56 -14.40
N THR A 552 -17.08 4.82 -13.43
CA THR A 552 -17.36 4.67 -12.02
C THR A 552 -17.12 5.99 -11.28
N VAL A 553 -17.68 6.10 -10.10
CA VAL A 553 -17.47 7.22 -9.18
C VAL A 553 -16.83 6.68 -7.91
N HIS A 554 -15.75 7.31 -7.50
CA HIS A 554 -15.08 7.06 -6.21
C HIS A 554 -15.15 8.34 -5.39
N GLN A 555 -15.91 8.34 -4.31
CA GLN A 555 -16.00 9.48 -3.42
C GLN A 555 -15.89 9.05 -1.96
N GLY A 556 -15.41 9.97 -1.12
CA GLY A 556 -15.26 9.64 0.28
C GLY A 556 -14.82 10.78 1.16
N VAL A 557 -14.74 10.45 2.45
CA VAL A 557 -14.22 11.32 3.51
C VAL A 557 -13.15 10.54 4.27
N GLU A 558 -12.03 11.19 4.49
CA GLU A 558 -10.86 10.64 5.16
C GLU A 558 -10.51 11.57 6.33
N ALA A 559 -10.50 11.04 7.55
CA ALA A 559 -10.25 11.83 8.75
C ALA A 559 -9.28 11.11 9.69
N SER A 560 -8.39 11.86 10.31
CA SER A 560 -7.54 11.39 11.41
C SER A 560 -7.50 12.41 12.53
N LEU A 561 -7.28 11.92 13.75
CA LEU A 561 -7.07 12.71 14.93
C LEU A 561 -6.09 12.01 15.87
N GLN A 562 -5.05 12.73 16.29
CA GLN A 562 -4.10 12.29 17.30
C GLN A 562 -4.07 13.31 18.41
N SER A 563 -4.59 12.94 19.58
CA SER A 563 -4.78 13.84 20.72
C SER A 563 -3.97 13.42 21.94
N ASN A 564 -3.41 14.38 22.63
CA ASN A 564 -2.94 14.23 23.99
C ASN A 564 -4.08 14.63 24.93
N LEU A 565 -4.86 13.65 25.38
CA LEU A 565 -6.04 13.92 26.23
C LEU A 565 -5.65 14.41 27.62
N TRP A 566 -4.50 13.98 28.11
CA TRP A 566 -4.02 14.35 29.43
C TRP A 566 -2.52 14.09 29.56
N SER A 567 -1.84 15.01 30.25
CA SER A 567 -0.42 14.88 30.61
C SER A 567 -0.27 15.20 32.11
N ALA A 568 0.30 14.27 32.85
CA ALA A 568 0.59 14.44 34.24
C ALA A 568 1.91 15.20 34.47
N LYS A 569 2.04 15.86 35.61
CA LYS A 569 3.26 16.59 35.97
C LYS A 569 4.48 15.68 36.14
N ASP A 570 4.28 14.41 36.44
CA ASP A 570 5.31 13.39 36.59
C ASP A 570 5.72 12.72 35.28
N GLY A 571 5.14 13.14 34.14
CA GLY A 571 5.44 12.63 32.81
C GLY A 571 4.47 11.56 32.28
N GLY A 572 3.42 11.19 33.02
CA GLY A 572 2.37 10.29 32.52
C GLY A 572 1.56 10.97 31.42
N LYS A 573 1.22 10.23 30.34
CA LYS A 573 0.53 10.78 29.16
C LYS A 573 -0.57 9.84 28.69
N LEU A 574 -1.80 10.38 28.55
CA LEU A 574 -2.92 9.68 27.92
C LEU A 574 -3.12 10.22 26.50
N SER A 575 -2.99 9.39 25.51
CA SER A 575 -3.13 9.76 24.10
C SER A 575 -4.23 8.93 23.41
N LEU A 576 -4.92 9.57 22.47
CA LEU A 576 -5.92 8.96 21.61
C LEU A 576 -5.52 9.15 20.16
N ARG A 577 -5.51 8.06 19.38
CA ARG A 577 -5.30 8.06 17.94
C ARG A 577 -6.52 7.47 17.24
N GLN A 578 -7.00 8.12 16.21
CA GLN A 578 -8.17 7.69 15.45
C GLN A 578 -7.98 7.92 13.97
N ALA A 579 -8.49 7.00 13.16
CA ALA A 579 -8.60 7.15 11.71
C ALA A 579 -9.97 6.66 11.27
N TYR A 580 -10.61 7.43 10.40
CA TYR A 580 -11.90 7.10 9.81
C TYR A 580 -11.86 7.30 8.30
N THR A 581 -12.42 6.34 7.59
CA THR A 581 -12.58 6.38 6.14
C THR A 581 -14.01 6.05 5.78
N PHE A 582 -14.66 6.97 5.07
CA PHE A 582 -15.91 6.74 4.36
C PHE A 582 -15.59 6.57 2.88
N SER A 583 -16.07 5.49 2.26
CA SER A 583 -15.82 5.12 0.86
C SER A 583 -17.12 4.74 0.17
N ASP A 584 -17.53 5.53 -0.82
CA ASP A 584 -18.66 5.23 -1.67
C ASP A 584 -18.19 5.12 -3.12
N PHE A 585 -18.01 3.86 -3.57
CA PHE A 585 -17.53 3.53 -4.90
C PHE A 585 -18.60 2.75 -5.62
N HIS A 586 -19.03 3.24 -6.80
CA HIS A 586 -20.14 2.68 -7.53
C HIS A 586 -20.00 2.88 -9.04
N TYR A 587 -20.67 2.03 -9.80
CA TYR A 587 -20.86 2.23 -11.21
C TYR A 587 -21.68 3.49 -11.48
N ARG A 588 -21.54 4.02 -12.68
CA ARG A 588 -22.36 5.11 -13.19
C ARG A 588 -23.07 4.68 -14.47
N ASP A 589 -24.38 4.44 -14.35
CA ASP A 589 -25.25 4.02 -15.46
C ASP A 589 -24.72 2.77 -16.19
N ASP A 590 -24.19 1.76 -15.48
CA ASP A 590 -23.76 0.51 -16.12
C ASP A 590 -24.97 -0.24 -16.66
N GLN A 591 -24.87 -0.78 -17.88
CA GLN A 591 -25.98 -1.45 -18.54
C GLN A 591 -26.52 -2.69 -17.77
N ARG A 592 -25.66 -3.32 -16.98
CA ARG A 592 -26.01 -4.52 -16.24
C ARG A 592 -26.13 -4.30 -14.74
N PHE A 593 -25.23 -3.53 -14.18
CA PHE A 593 -25.14 -3.33 -12.74
C PHE A 593 -25.75 -1.99 -12.29
N GLY A 594 -26.22 -1.14 -13.24
CA GLY A 594 -26.78 0.18 -12.91
C GLY A 594 -25.78 1.02 -12.14
N ASP A 595 -26.15 1.47 -10.95
CA ASP A 595 -25.34 2.23 -10.00
C ASP A 595 -24.91 1.37 -8.79
N ASN A 596 -24.77 0.07 -8.98
CA ASN A 596 -24.32 -0.82 -7.92
C ASN A 596 -22.95 -0.43 -7.39
N ARG A 597 -22.75 -0.70 -6.12
CA ARG A 597 -21.46 -0.48 -5.46
C ARG A 597 -20.40 -1.44 -5.99
N LEU A 598 -19.19 -0.94 -6.11
CA LEU A 598 -18.03 -1.78 -6.35
C LEU A 598 -17.78 -2.66 -5.11
N PRO A 599 -17.69 -4.01 -5.29
CA PRO A 599 -17.54 -4.92 -4.17
C PRO A 599 -16.11 -4.95 -3.63
N GLY A 600 -15.92 -5.58 -2.46
CA GLY A 600 -14.60 -5.88 -1.90
C GLY A 600 -14.04 -4.87 -0.93
N LEU A 601 -14.70 -3.73 -0.70
CA LEU A 601 -14.35 -2.73 0.31
C LEU A 601 -15.54 -2.33 1.19
N PRO A 602 -15.31 -2.03 2.48
CA PRO A 602 -16.33 -1.48 3.36
C PRO A 602 -16.63 -0.01 3.03
N MET A 603 -17.87 0.42 3.28
CA MET A 603 -18.26 1.83 3.20
C MET A 603 -17.69 2.64 4.35
N HIS A 604 -17.68 2.07 5.54
CA HIS A 604 -17.17 2.71 6.75
C HIS A 604 -16.06 1.84 7.34
N TYR A 605 -14.92 2.45 7.57
CA TYR A 605 -13.76 1.84 8.19
C TYR A 605 -13.23 2.78 9.26
N TYR A 606 -13.19 2.31 10.51
CA TYR A 606 -12.70 3.07 11.63
C TYR A 606 -11.67 2.27 12.43
N GLN A 607 -10.61 2.93 12.84
CA GLN A 607 -9.61 2.41 13.77
C GLN A 607 -9.37 3.44 14.86
N GLY A 608 -9.31 2.99 16.11
CA GLY A 608 -9.03 3.82 17.27
C GLY A 608 -8.12 3.14 18.27
N GLU A 609 -7.26 3.90 18.91
CA GLU A 609 -6.36 3.44 19.97
C GLU A 609 -6.32 4.48 21.08
N LEU A 610 -6.58 4.07 22.31
CA LEU A 610 -6.36 4.84 23.53
C LEU A 610 -5.16 4.25 24.27
N ARG A 611 -4.16 5.07 24.56
CA ARG A 611 -2.90 4.66 25.17
C ARG A 611 -2.53 5.53 26.35
N TYR A 612 -2.04 4.89 27.39
CA TYR A 612 -1.42 5.53 28.53
C TYR A 612 0.05 5.16 28.62
N ASP A 613 0.93 6.15 28.57
CA ASP A 613 2.36 6.03 28.79
C ASP A 613 2.67 6.46 30.23
N PHE A 614 3.29 5.54 31.00
CA PHE A 614 3.68 5.77 32.39
C PHE A 614 5.05 6.44 32.47
N PRO A 615 5.33 7.27 33.50
CA PRO A 615 6.62 7.93 33.65
C PRO A 615 7.83 6.99 33.74
N GLN A 616 7.60 5.75 34.19
CA GLN A 616 8.64 4.73 34.36
C GLN A 616 8.99 3.98 33.07
N GLY A 617 8.35 4.34 31.93
CA GLY A 617 8.56 3.70 30.64
C GLY A 617 7.58 2.57 30.31
N PHE A 618 6.69 2.17 31.22
CA PHE A 618 5.59 1.26 30.88
C PHE A 618 4.56 1.96 29.99
N PHE A 619 3.85 1.16 29.19
CA PHE A 619 2.67 1.66 28.49
C PHE A 619 1.58 0.61 28.42
N ALA A 620 0.34 1.08 28.30
CA ALA A 620 -0.84 0.26 28.08
C ALA A 620 -1.72 0.91 27.03
N ALA A 621 -2.17 0.15 26.05
CA ALA A 621 -3.07 0.63 25.01
C ALA A 621 -4.25 -0.33 24.83
N VAL A 622 -5.41 0.22 24.46
CA VAL A 622 -6.56 -0.55 23.96
C VAL A 622 -6.90 -0.02 22.58
N ASN A 623 -7.24 -0.92 21.68
CA ASN A 623 -7.54 -0.55 20.31
C ASN A 623 -8.81 -1.24 19.80
N THR A 624 -9.39 -0.66 18.75
CA THR A 624 -10.58 -1.19 18.08
C THR A 624 -10.52 -0.94 16.58
N GLN A 625 -11.11 -1.86 15.83
CA GLN A 625 -11.38 -1.73 14.41
C GLN A 625 -12.87 -2.01 14.16
N LEU A 626 -13.54 -1.07 13.50
CA LEU A 626 -14.95 -1.18 13.13
C LEU A 626 -15.08 -1.15 11.61
N VAL A 627 -15.73 -2.15 11.05
CA VAL A 627 -15.86 -2.34 9.61
C VAL A 627 -17.32 -2.58 9.25
N SER A 628 -17.85 -1.81 8.30
CA SER A 628 -19.21 -2.01 7.79
C SER A 628 -19.26 -3.26 6.88
N LYS A 629 -20.47 -3.71 6.54
CA LYS A 629 -20.67 -4.82 5.59
C LYS A 629 -19.99 -4.53 4.24
N VAL A 630 -19.52 -5.60 3.59
CA VAL A 630 -18.83 -5.55 2.30
C VAL A 630 -19.62 -6.33 1.25
N ALA A 631 -19.93 -5.71 0.10
CA ALA A 631 -20.50 -6.42 -1.02
C ALA A 631 -19.50 -7.45 -1.57
N VAL A 632 -19.94 -8.68 -1.82
CA VAL A 632 -19.07 -9.77 -2.29
C VAL A 632 -19.14 -10.00 -3.79
N ASP A 633 -20.11 -9.39 -4.48
CA ASP A 633 -20.27 -9.49 -5.93
C ASP A 633 -20.68 -8.15 -6.55
N TYR A 634 -20.48 -8.02 -7.86
CA TYR A 634 -20.84 -6.80 -8.61
C TYR A 634 -22.37 -6.61 -8.72
N ALA A 635 -23.16 -7.68 -8.59
CA ALA A 635 -24.61 -7.59 -8.52
C ALA A 635 -25.12 -7.05 -7.19
N ASN A 636 -24.26 -6.94 -6.16
CA ASN A 636 -24.60 -6.62 -4.78
C ASN A 636 -25.65 -7.57 -4.19
N SER A 637 -25.64 -8.82 -4.65
CA SER A 637 -26.63 -9.82 -4.27
C SER A 637 -26.38 -10.42 -2.90
N TYR A 638 -25.12 -10.35 -2.40
CA TYR A 638 -24.69 -10.90 -1.13
C TYR A 638 -23.63 -10.03 -0.45
N TYR A 639 -23.52 -10.14 0.89
CA TYR A 639 -22.62 -9.31 1.69
C TYR A 639 -21.89 -10.12 2.76
N ALA A 640 -20.60 -9.84 2.95
CA ALA A 640 -19.88 -10.17 4.17
C ALA A 640 -20.36 -9.28 5.32
N ASP A 641 -20.47 -9.83 6.54
CA ASP A 641 -21.01 -9.11 7.68
C ASP A 641 -20.11 -8.00 8.19
N PRO A 642 -20.70 -6.96 8.79
CA PRO A 642 -19.95 -5.97 9.54
C PRO A 642 -19.34 -6.60 10.79
N TYR A 643 -18.22 -6.06 11.23
CA TYR A 643 -17.55 -6.55 12.43
C TYR A 643 -16.89 -5.45 13.26
N ALA A 644 -16.65 -5.79 14.52
CA ALA A 644 -15.82 -5.02 15.45
C ALA A 644 -14.79 -5.96 16.07
N THR A 645 -13.53 -5.56 16.11
CA THR A 645 -12.47 -6.24 16.87
C THR A 645 -11.90 -5.30 17.90
N PHE A 646 -11.46 -5.88 19.01
CA PHE A 646 -10.82 -5.16 20.13
C PHE A 646 -9.50 -5.81 20.43
N GLY A 647 -8.49 -5.00 20.73
CA GLY A 647 -7.16 -5.46 21.11
C GLY A 647 -6.61 -4.66 22.28
N ALA A 648 -5.51 -5.14 22.83
CA ALA A 648 -4.77 -4.42 23.85
C ALA A 648 -3.26 -4.67 23.69
N THR A 649 -2.47 -3.65 23.95
CA THR A 649 -1.02 -3.74 23.94
C THR A 649 -0.47 -3.25 25.29
N LEU A 650 0.40 -4.03 25.89
CA LEU A 650 1.15 -3.66 27.10
C LEU A 650 2.63 -3.69 26.77
N GLY A 651 3.40 -2.81 27.35
CA GLY A 651 4.84 -2.86 27.09
C GLY A 651 5.67 -1.96 28.00
N TYR A 652 6.95 -2.00 27.75
CA TYR A 652 7.94 -1.25 28.47
C TYR A 652 9.02 -0.73 27.51
N ASN A 653 9.29 0.55 27.56
CA ASN A 653 10.41 1.21 26.90
C ASN A 653 11.38 1.67 27.98
N ALA A 654 12.57 1.12 28.00
CA ALA A 654 13.57 1.52 28.98
C ALA A 654 13.92 3.02 28.80
N PRO A 655 14.13 3.77 29.90
CA PRO A 655 14.41 5.20 29.83
C PRO A 655 15.70 5.58 29.05
N LYS A 656 16.62 4.62 28.92
CA LYS A 656 17.85 4.79 28.11
C LYS A 656 17.66 4.44 26.63
N GLY A 657 16.48 3.92 26.24
CA GLY A 657 16.22 3.47 24.88
C GLY A 657 16.85 2.12 24.50
N ASP A 658 17.61 1.49 25.41
CA ASP A 658 18.37 0.27 25.14
C ASP A 658 17.49 -1.00 25.15
N TRP A 659 16.32 -0.97 25.80
CA TRP A 659 15.39 -2.09 25.89
C TRP A 659 13.96 -1.69 25.57
N GLN A 660 13.29 -2.53 24.82
CA GLN A 660 11.86 -2.46 24.58
C GLN A 660 11.26 -3.86 24.67
N THR A 661 10.11 -3.99 25.31
CA THR A 661 9.33 -5.23 25.30
C THR A 661 7.85 -4.91 25.21
N TRP A 662 7.08 -5.81 24.61
CA TRP A 662 5.64 -5.64 24.44
C TRP A 662 4.90 -6.97 24.43
N LEU A 663 3.64 -6.93 24.83
CA LEU A 663 2.62 -7.97 24.69
C LEU A 663 1.46 -7.36 23.88
N ASP A 664 1.21 -7.90 22.70
CA ASP A 664 0.14 -7.48 21.79
C ASP A 664 -0.95 -8.55 21.75
N MET A 665 -2.16 -8.18 22.14
CA MET A 665 -3.34 -9.05 22.23
C MET A 665 -4.35 -8.57 21.20
N ARG A 666 -4.66 -9.40 20.21
CA ARG A 666 -5.53 -9.07 19.08
C ARG A 666 -6.85 -9.81 19.17
N ASN A 667 -7.91 -9.18 18.71
CA ASN A 667 -9.26 -9.74 18.63
C ASN A 667 -9.68 -10.44 19.93
N LEU A 668 -9.62 -9.72 21.06
CA LEU A 668 -9.89 -10.23 22.41
C LEU A 668 -11.28 -10.85 22.59
N THR A 669 -12.23 -10.49 21.73
CA THR A 669 -13.59 -11.02 21.73
C THR A 669 -13.75 -12.25 20.84
N ASP A 670 -12.67 -12.73 20.24
CA ASP A 670 -12.65 -13.86 19.29
C ASP A 670 -13.74 -13.72 18.19
N LYS A 671 -13.90 -12.51 17.66
CA LYS A 671 -14.87 -12.25 16.61
C LYS A 671 -14.47 -12.96 15.32
N HIS A 672 -15.32 -13.80 14.78
CA HIS A 672 -15.17 -14.41 13.47
C HIS A 672 -15.63 -13.41 12.40
N TYR A 673 -14.80 -13.14 11.41
CA TYR A 673 -15.05 -12.14 10.37
C TYR A 673 -14.30 -12.43 9.07
N ALA A 674 -14.80 -11.87 7.97
CA ALA A 674 -14.11 -11.88 6.69
C ALA A 674 -13.08 -10.73 6.65
N ALA A 675 -11.79 -11.05 6.59
CA ALA A 675 -10.72 -10.05 6.47
C ALA A 675 -10.65 -9.48 5.05
N THR A 676 -10.69 -10.35 4.04
CA THR A 676 -10.69 -9.92 2.63
C THR A 676 -11.81 -10.58 1.86
N VAL A 677 -12.26 -9.89 0.81
CA VAL A 677 -13.25 -10.37 -0.15
C VAL A 677 -12.65 -10.34 -1.54
N THR A 678 -12.78 -11.43 -2.30
CA THR A 678 -12.47 -11.48 -3.73
C THR A 678 -13.80 -11.43 -4.49
N PRO A 679 -14.06 -10.36 -5.26
CA PRO A 679 -15.35 -10.14 -5.88
C PRO A 679 -15.77 -11.23 -6.86
N GLY A 680 -17.02 -11.69 -6.73
CA GLY A 680 -17.73 -12.48 -7.73
C GLY A 680 -18.48 -11.59 -8.71
N TYR A 681 -18.92 -12.19 -9.82
CA TYR A 681 -19.71 -11.48 -10.81
C TYR A 681 -21.17 -11.25 -10.32
N ASP A 682 -21.87 -12.34 -10.04
CA ASP A 682 -23.24 -12.38 -9.52
C ASP A 682 -23.46 -13.73 -8.83
N ASP A 683 -23.40 -13.74 -7.53
CA ASP A 683 -23.58 -14.94 -6.73
C ASP A 683 -25.05 -15.26 -6.46
N LYS A 684 -25.99 -14.46 -7.00
CA LYS A 684 -27.45 -14.66 -6.92
C LYS A 684 -27.96 -14.82 -5.49
N GLY A 685 -27.36 -14.11 -4.54
CA GLY A 685 -27.70 -14.19 -3.13
C GLY A 685 -27.20 -15.45 -2.42
N LEU A 686 -26.35 -16.26 -3.07
CA LEU A 686 -25.80 -17.48 -2.48
C LEU A 686 -24.50 -17.18 -1.73
N ASP A 687 -24.25 -17.94 -0.67
CA ASP A 687 -23.00 -17.89 0.10
C ASP A 687 -21.88 -18.62 -0.66
N ALA A 688 -21.24 -17.92 -1.59
CA ALA A 688 -20.12 -18.43 -2.35
C ALA A 688 -18.78 -18.27 -1.59
N ALA A 689 -17.79 -19.10 -1.90
CA ALA A 689 -16.45 -19.03 -1.32
C ALA A 689 -15.66 -17.82 -1.87
N ARG A 690 -15.88 -16.64 -1.28
CA ARG A 690 -15.32 -15.36 -1.71
C ARG A 690 -14.38 -14.71 -0.71
N SER A 691 -14.39 -15.18 0.55
CA SER A 691 -13.74 -14.50 1.66
C SER A 691 -12.59 -15.30 2.24
N THR A 692 -11.59 -14.60 2.79
CA THR A 692 -10.59 -15.19 3.69
C THR A 692 -10.95 -14.82 5.13
N PRO A 693 -10.83 -15.76 6.09
CA PRO A 693 -11.11 -15.47 7.50
C PRO A 693 -10.08 -14.51 8.07
N GLY A 694 -10.53 -13.61 8.94
CA GLY A 694 -9.66 -12.82 9.79
C GLY A 694 -9.13 -13.62 10.97
N GLU A 695 -8.00 -13.19 11.51
CA GLU A 695 -7.37 -13.83 12.67
C GLU A 695 -8.32 -13.81 13.89
N GLY A 696 -8.50 -14.94 14.55
CA GLY A 696 -9.21 -15.05 15.83
C GLY A 696 -8.42 -14.41 16.98
N MET A 697 -8.78 -14.73 18.23
CA MET A 697 -8.03 -14.24 19.38
C MET A 697 -6.58 -14.72 19.32
N ALA A 698 -5.63 -13.78 19.39
CA ALA A 698 -4.20 -14.07 19.29
C ALA A 698 -3.38 -13.20 20.24
N MET A 699 -2.23 -13.73 20.68
CA MET A 699 -1.30 -13.04 21.58
C MET A 699 0.13 -13.17 21.04
N TYR A 700 0.87 -12.06 21.11
CA TYR A 700 2.24 -11.96 20.64
C TYR A 700 3.07 -11.21 21.66
N VAL A 701 4.31 -11.63 21.83
CA VAL A 701 5.28 -10.98 22.71
C VAL A 701 6.56 -10.70 21.95
N GLY A 702 7.15 -9.56 22.19
CA GLY A 702 8.42 -9.19 21.58
C GLY A 702 9.34 -8.47 22.53
N VAL A 703 10.62 -8.57 22.23
CA VAL A 703 11.71 -7.88 22.91
C VAL A 703 12.68 -7.33 21.86
N SER A 704 13.15 -6.13 22.09
CA SER A 704 14.21 -5.49 21.33
C SER A 704 15.29 -5.00 22.30
N TRP A 705 16.54 -5.20 21.92
CA TRP A 705 17.70 -4.64 22.62
C TRP A 705 18.53 -3.86 21.60
N SER A 706 18.99 -2.67 22.01
CA SER A 706 19.77 -1.77 21.15
C SER A 706 21.04 -1.30 21.87
N LEU A 707 22.16 -1.32 21.16
CA LEU A 707 23.37 -0.61 21.53
C LEU A 707 23.34 0.73 20.76
N LEU A 708 23.08 1.79 21.47
CA LEU A 708 22.99 3.14 20.92
C LEU A 708 24.36 3.71 20.56
#